data_4488685734d7134eed2db2aeefad7875
#
_entry.id   4488685734d7134eed2db2aeefad7875
#
_cell.length_a   1.000
_cell.length_b   1.000
_cell.length_c   1.000
_cell.angle_alpha   90.00
_cell.angle_beta   90.00
_cell.angle_gamma   90.00
#
_symmetry.space_group_name_H-M   'P 1'
#
loop_
_entity.id
_entity.type
_entity.pdbx_description
1 polymer ?
#
loop_
_entity_poly.entity_id
_entity_poly.type
_entity_poly.pdbx_seq_one_letter_code
_entity_poly.pdbx_strand_id
1 'polypeptide(L)'
;MNETKNNSFKQKHQLKKWCLILSCVVFFFILTAIVSAFIFEDKIADVVLKELYKSVKTEVKHKDISFSLLRKFPLASLQINNLKVKGYNDTEDLLTAKYIFLQFNIIDVLRSNYKLKRIEINQANLQLKTFSDNTNNWDIFQIQDSTTNEFSIHLKTIKLQDVSIKYNNIKQNTKLMLLVNKFGAKGNFSEQIFDMQLQTECKLQEFRLNSTIHISQRHLNIASNIHIDQKKQAYQLKNGKIRIDNYQFVSDILLTQKKNHINYSIHLKGNKLPLKDILKEMPSSTQHTLSKYESSGDVTFDLTARGATGQTPSFQTKASFSLNKGSIKNIESDISLSQIKLNGTFEAGNIDIKQNGILDIKEFSALIKNKTLNGNIYIKNFVSPLLCFHLVSEVNLEDWQSFMPENYIYKTKGASSIDLHFKNQFSSSDNFTTAELRTAEINGRITLKDVFIQLAQGETAFNELNGTLDISNQSIRLIDLNGSINNNKFLLNGNIYHFFDYLFTNQENMHIVADVSSPYVNVNQFFSDENQTNTQSNKKQESFTLTFPKRIDLTLDLHINKFVFDNFESQQIEGKAEWKNEILNVNNLTLNAFGGKIYTSGYAQKIKNNQYALYCNAKIKDANVQKLFYAFNNFGQSESGITDEHIRGIASTNILFKATTNDNLNIRAESVDVIAYISVENGQLIHFQPLESLSKFVELEDLRNIRFAKLENRILIKNQTITIPEMDINNNALNLSLSGTQTFDGQIDYKIKMKLNDLLANKFRSNRKNKDDFGEVVDDGTGNNYIHISANGDLDNPHFKWDRKQSKSNVKEQIKDQKKEFNTIFKQDTIINKRKDKDLNDYKTQSSEIEMDDDW
;
A
#
# COMPACT_ATOMS: atom_id res chain seq x y z
N MET A 1 -55.99 -42.66 -74.60
CA MET A 1 -54.74 -42.66 -73.76
C MET A 1 -53.52 -43.09 -74.62
N ASN A 2 -53.48 -42.76 -75.88
CA ASN A 2 -52.43 -43.21 -76.85
C ASN A 2 -51.80 -42.09 -77.68
N GLU A 3 -52.21 -40.82 -77.50
CA GLU A 3 -51.58 -39.68 -78.23
C GLU A 3 -50.48 -38.89 -77.42
N THR A 4 -50.40 -39.05 -76.12
CA THR A 4 -49.44 -38.29 -75.33
C THR A 4 -48.03 -38.89 -75.20
N LYS A 5 -47.87 -40.19 -75.58
CA LYS A 5 -46.56 -40.90 -75.55
C LYS A 5 -45.67 -40.65 -76.79
N ASN A 6 -46.24 -40.24 -77.89
CA ASN A 6 -45.50 -40.06 -79.14
C ASN A 6 -44.80 -38.65 -79.24
N ASN A 7 -45.31 -37.67 -78.57
CA ASN A 7 -44.68 -36.35 -78.56
C ASN A 7 -43.43 -36.22 -77.62
N SER A 8 -43.35 -36.99 -76.55
CA SER A 8 -42.20 -36.96 -75.64
C SER A 8 -40.95 -37.64 -76.25
N PHE A 9 -41.09 -38.60 -77.10
CA PHE A 9 -39.97 -39.26 -77.80
C PHE A 9 -39.35 -38.40 -78.90
N LYS A 10 -40.17 -37.62 -79.64
CA LYS A 10 -39.65 -36.66 -80.63
C LYS A 10 -38.94 -35.45 -80.03
N GLN A 11 -39.40 -34.93 -78.87
CA GLN A 11 -38.71 -33.86 -78.17
C GLN A 11 -37.38 -34.30 -77.58
N LYS A 12 -37.22 -35.47 -76.99
CA LYS A 12 -35.97 -36.03 -76.53
C LYS A 12 -34.93 -36.29 -77.64
N HIS A 13 -35.38 -36.62 -78.83
CA HIS A 13 -34.46 -36.80 -79.96
C HIS A 13 -33.99 -35.48 -80.56
N GLN A 14 -34.85 -34.44 -80.59
CA GLN A 14 -34.47 -33.12 -81.00
C GLN A 14 -33.52 -32.45 -79.95
N LEU A 15 -33.76 -32.63 -78.64
CA LEU A 15 -32.86 -32.13 -77.61
C LEU A 15 -31.45 -32.77 -77.73
N LYS A 16 -31.36 -34.08 -77.96
CA LYS A 16 -30.07 -34.78 -78.22
C LYS A 16 -29.35 -34.25 -79.47
N LYS A 17 -30.04 -33.91 -80.51
CA LYS A 17 -29.46 -33.34 -81.76
C LYS A 17 -28.92 -31.90 -81.46
N TRP A 18 -29.71 -31.11 -80.76
CA TRP A 18 -29.27 -29.73 -80.33
C TRP A 18 -28.08 -29.79 -79.37
N CYS A 19 -28.05 -30.73 -78.46
CA CYS A 19 -26.90 -30.94 -77.56
C CYS A 19 -25.66 -31.41 -78.32
N LEU A 20 -25.81 -32.22 -79.34
CA LEU A 20 -24.71 -32.70 -80.17
C LEU A 20 -24.18 -31.58 -81.07
N ILE A 21 -25.07 -30.75 -81.69
CA ILE A 21 -24.71 -29.58 -82.47
C ILE A 21 -23.98 -28.55 -81.57
N LEU A 22 -24.53 -28.27 -80.37
CA LEU A 22 -23.94 -27.37 -79.43
C LEU A 22 -22.53 -27.84 -78.98
N SER A 23 -22.39 -29.16 -78.77
CA SER A 23 -21.08 -29.79 -78.42
C SER A 23 -20.08 -29.68 -79.55
N CYS A 24 -20.51 -29.89 -80.84
CA CYS A 24 -19.64 -29.69 -81.99
C CYS A 24 -19.26 -28.24 -82.22
N VAL A 25 -20.15 -27.27 -81.97
CA VAL A 25 -19.90 -25.84 -82.05
C VAL A 25 -18.92 -25.44 -80.94
N VAL A 26 -19.13 -25.94 -79.71
CA VAL A 26 -18.18 -25.66 -78.57
C VAL A 26 -16.79 -26.28 -78.88
N PHE A 27 -16.76 -27.50 -79.41
CA PHE A 27 -15.54 -28.18 -79.81
C PHE A 27 -14.81 -27.44 -80.94
N PHE A 28 -15.55 -26.93 -81.95
CA PHE A 28 -14.96 -26.10 -83.01
C PHE A 28 -14.41 -24.73 -82.47
N PHE A 29 -15.16 -24.13 -81.59
CA PHE A 29 -14.61 -22.88 -80.86
C PHE A 29 -13.40 -23.19 -80.05
N ILE A 30 -13.33 -24.34 -79.39
CA ILE A 30 -12.09 -24.70 -78.59
C ILE A 30 -10.93 -25.00 -79.58
N LEU A 31 -11.20 -25.68 -80.68
CA LEU A 31 -10.17 -25.98 -81.66
C LEU A 31 -9.61 -24.68 -82.34
N THR A 32 -10.51 -23.75 -82.72
CA THR A 32 -10.13 -22.49 -83.29
C THR A 32 -9.41 -21.60 -82.28
N ALA A 33 -9.79 -21.65 -81.01
CA ALA A 33 -9.07 -20.98 -79.93
C ALA A 33 -7.65 -21.52 -79.74
N ILE A 34 -7.47 -22.83 -79.76
CA ILE A 34 -6.18 -23.51 -79.74
C ILE A 34 -5.29 -23.09 -80.90
N VAL A 35 -5.79 -23.14 -82.12
CA VAL A 35 -5.04 -22.74 -83.33
C VAL A 35 -4.69 -21.24 -83.27
N SER A 36 -5.62 -20.40 -82.87
CA SER A 36 -5.39 -18.98 -82.75
C SER A 36 -4.34 -18.70 -81.67
N ALA A 37 -4.31 -19.49 -80.59
CA ALA A 37 -3.29 -19.33 -79.55
C ALA A 37 -1.86 -19.48 -80.13
N PHE A 38 -1.64 -20.49 -80.94
CA PHE A 38 -0.32 -20.71 -81.57
C PHE A 38 0.09 -19.59 -82.56
N ILE A 39 -0.86 -19.00 -83.29
CA ILE A 39 -0.60 -17.94 -84.24
C ILE A 39 -0.26 -16.59 -83.52
N PHE A 40 -0.89 -16.30 -82.40
CA PHE A 40 -0.72 -15.06 -81.69
C PHE A 40 0.36 -15.07 -80.58
N GLU A 41 0.90 -16.27 -80.19
CA GLU A 41 1.86 -16.40 -79.09
C GLU A 41 3.08 -15.54 -79.30
N ASP A 42 3.81 -15.74 -80.40
CA ASP A 42 5.06 -15.03 -80.68
C ASP A 42 4.81 -13.53 -80.84
N LYS A 43 3.78 -13.11 -81.55
CA LYS A 43 3.45 -11.72 -81.78
C LYS A 43 3.12 -10.96 -80.50
N ILE A 44 2.36 -11.55 -79.59
CA ILE A 44 2.00 -10.93 -78.33
C ILE A 44 3.22 -10.90 -77.38
N ALA A 45 3.98 -12.01 -77.37
CA ALA A 45 5.21 -12.07 -76.56
C ALA A 45 6.21 -11.00 -76.97
N ASP A 46 6.44 -10.85 -78.26
CA ASP A 46 7.36 -9.83 -78.79
C ASP A 46 6.92 -8.41 -78.46
N VAL A 47 5.65 -8.08 -78.69
CA VAL A 47 5.10 -6.76 -78.37
C VAL A 47 5.21 -6.44 -76.86
N VAL A 48 4.82 -7.38 -76.01
CA VAL A 48 4.86 -7.18 -74.54
C VAL A 48 6.32 -7.12 -74.03
N LEU A 49 7.22 -7.97 -74.53
CA LEU A 49 8.61 -7.95 -74.14
C LEU A 49 9.32 -6.67 -74.60
N LYS A 50 9.09 -6.25 -75.84
CA LYS A 50 9.64 -5.02 -76.39
C LYS A 50 9.21 -3.80 -75.55
N GLU A 51 7.96 -3.75 -75.12
CA GLU A 51 7.46 -2.68 -74.28
C GLU A 51 8.01 -2.79 -72.84
N LEU A 52 8.13 -3.99 -72.29
CA LEU A 52 8.74 -4.22 -70.97
C LEU A 52 10.21 -3.76 -70.95
N TYR A 53 11.01 -4.17 -71.91
CA TYR A 53 12.42 -3.80 -72.01
C TYR A 53 12.62 -2.33 -72.29
N LYS A 54 11.75 -1.69 -73.03
CA LYS A 54 11.77 -0.25 -73.25
C LYS A 54 11.40 0.57 -72.00
N SER A 55 10.50 0.01 -71.18
CA SER A 55 9.97 0.72 -70.01
C SER A 55 10.85 0.63 -68.79
N VAL A 56 11.86 -0.23 -68.73
CA VAL A 56 12.69 -0.51 -67.56
C VAL A 56 14.15 -0.17 -67.80
N LYS A 57 14.78 0.51 -66.83
CA LYS A 57 16.21 0.93 -66.89
C LYS A 57 17.18 -0.19 -66.46
N THR A 58 16.69 -1.20 -65.80
CA THR A 58 17.45 -2.29 -65.17
C THR A 58 17.35 -3.59 -65.95
N GLU A 59 18.23 -4.52 -65.70
CA GLU A 59 18.26 -5.83 -66.35
C GLU A 59 16.99 -6.64 -65.98
N VAL A 60 16.35 -7.16 -67.04
CA VAL A 60 15.20 -8.05 -66.91
C VAL A 60 15.56 -9.37 -67.57
N LYS A 61 15.40 -10.50 -66.86
CA LYS A 61 15.64 -11.87 -67.34
C LYS A 61 14.38 -12.71 -67.13
N HIS A 62 14.08 -13.55 -68.10
CA HIS A 62 13.02 -14.56 -67.97
C HIS A 62 13.51 -15.88 -68.58
N LYS A 63 12.83 -17.00 -68.26
CA LYS A 63 13.16 -18.32 -68.80
C LYS A 63 12.44 -18.51 -70.16
N ASP A 64 11.14 -18.50 -70.15
CA ASP A 64 10.27 -18.76 -71.26
C ASP A 64 8.95 -18.02 -71.09
N ILE A 65 8.29 -17.83 -72.26
CA ILE A 65 6.94 -17.21 -72.33
C ILE A 65 6.02 -18.15 -73.02
N SER A 66 4.75 -18.25 -72.56
CA SER A 66 3.72 -19.04 -73.20
C SER A 66 2.38 -18.31 -73.21
N PHE A 67 1.70 -18.35 -74.33
CA PHE A 67 0.39 -17.75 -74.52
C PHE A 67 -0.71 -18.79 -74.52
N SER A 68 -1.87 -18.43 -73.96
CA SER A 68 -3.02 -19.33 -73.92
C SER A 68 -4.35 -18.58 -73.91
N LEU A 69 -5.25 -18.92 -74.80
CA LEU A 69 -6.63 -18.42 -74.80
C LEU A 69 -7.54 -19.17 -73.78
N LEU A 70 -7.17 -20.35 -73.39
CA LEU A 70 -8.02 -21.21 -72.51
C LEU A 70 -7.58 -21.23 -71.06
N ARG A 71 -6.28 -21.07 -70.72
CA ARG A 71 -5.75 -21.23 -69.36
C ARG A 71 -6.40 -20.33 -68.30
N LYS A 72 -6.78 -19.14 -68.70
CA LYS A 72 -7.43 -18.12 -67.87
C LYS A 72 -8.73 -17.58 -68.45
N PHE A 73 -9.46 -18.46 -69.23
CA PHE A 73 -10.73 -18.10 -69.88
C PHE A 73 -11.68 -17.40 -68.88
N PRO A 74 -12.43 -16.36 -69.24
CA PRO A 74 -12.60 -15.78 -70.60
C PRO A 74 -11.55 -14.73 -71.04
N LEU A 75 -10.39 -14.66 -70.36
CA LEU A 75 -9.27 -13.78 -70.75
C LEU A 75 -8.15 -14.61 -71.42
N ALA A 76 -7.57 -14.07 -72.47
CA ALA A 76 -6.30 -14.56 -73.00
C ALA A 76 -5.17 -14.25 -72.01
N SER A 77 -4.23 -15.18 -71.82
CA SER A 77 -3.14 -14.99 -70.85
C SER A 77 -1.76 -15.22 -71.48
N LEU A 78 -0.88 -14.26 -71.30
CA LEU A 78 0.54 -14.44 -71.52
C LEU A 78 1.19 -14.79 -70.18
N GLN A 79 1.80 -15.95 -70.09
CA GLN A 79 2.55 -16.37 -68.91
C GLN A 79 4.04 -16.16 -69.12
N ILE A 80 4.67 -15.46 -68.23
CA ILE A 80 6.11 -15.25 -68.15
C ILE A 80 6.64 -16.10 -66.98
N ASN A 81 7.58 -17.00 -67.30
CA ASN A 81 8.14 -17.95 -66.33
C ASN A 81 9.49 -17.46 -65.84
N ASN A 82 9.71 -17.56 -64.52
CA ASN A 82 10.94 -17.25 -63.84
C ASN A 82 11.50 -15.85 -64.18
N LEU A 83 10.60 -14.86 -64.09
CA LEU A 83 11.00 -13.43 -64.31
C LEU A 83 11.86 -12.97 -63.18
N LYS A 84 13.01 -12.31 -63.54
CA LYS A 84 13.89 -11.60 -62.59
C LYS A 84 14.09 -10.17 -63.12
N VAL A 85 13.90 -9.21 -62.21
CA VAL A 85 14.13 -7.78 -62.47
C VAL A 85 15.11 -7.28 -61.47
N LYS A 86 16.22 -6.70 -61.92
CA LYS A 86 17.22 -6.08 -61.09
C LYS A 86 16.72 -4.76 -60.50
N GLY A 87 17.12 -4.49 -59.24
CA GLY A 87 16.87 -3.22 -58.61
C GLY A 87 17.73 -2.10 -59.19
N TYR A 88 17.21 -0.88 -59.22
CA TYR A 88 17.98 0.29 -59.61
C TYR A 88 19.01 0.61 -58.53
N ASN A 89 20.29 0.79 -58.94
CA ASN A 89 21.41 0.97 -58.01
C ASN A 89 21.54 -0.12 -56.91
N ASP A 90 21.03 -1.34 -57.19
CA ASP A 90 21.09 -2.46 -56.26
C ASP A 90 21.75 -3.69 -56.91
N THR A 91 22.50 -4.44 -56.11
CA THR A 91 23.06 -5.72 -56.54
C THR A 91 22.06 -6.89 -56.49
N GLU A 92 20.96 -6.70 -55.73
CA GLU A 92 19.94 -7.72 -55.58
C GLU A 92 18.80 -7.55 -56.57
N ASP A 93 18.05 -8.65 -56.78
CA ASP A 93 16.88 -8.60 -57.61
C ASP A 93 15.74 -7.86 -56.88
N LEU A 94 15.15 -6.87 -57.49
CA LEU A 94 13.94 -6.18 -57.03
C LEU A 94 12.71 -7.17 -57.01
N LEU A 95 12.57 -7.92 -58.10
CA LEU A 95 11.46 -8.87 -58.27
C LEU A 95 11.98 -10.19 -58.84
N THR A 96 11.65 -11.26 -58.15
CA THR A 96 11.75 -12.61 -58.71
C THR A 96 10.38 -13.25 -58.68
N ALA A 97 9.86 -13.70 -59.81
CA ALA A 97 8.52 -14.33 -59.88
C ALA A 97 8.58 -15.62 -60.67
N LYS A 98 8.03 -16.68 -60.12
CA LYS A 98 7.97 -17.95 -60.82
C LYS A 98 6.97 -17.90 -61.99
N TYR A 99 5.82 -17.27 -61.77
CA TYR A 99 4.79 -17.13 -62.78
C TYR A 99 4.20 -15.71 -62.72
N ILE A 100 4.17 -15.05 -63.90
CA ILE A 100 3.40 -13.83 -64.14
C ILE A 100 2.46 -14.07 -65.30
N PHE A 101 1.17 -13.80 -65.07
CA PHE A 101 0.13 -13.87 -66.08
C PHE A 101 -0.34 -12.46 -66.43
N LEU A 102 -0.10 -12.04 -67.64
CA LEU A 102 -0.66 -10.84 -68.20
C LEU A 102 -1.91 -11.25 -69.00
N GLN A 103 -3.04 -10.65 -68.62
CA GLN A 103 -4.32 -11.11 -69.17
C GLN A 103 -5.03 -10.00 -69.95
N PHE A 104 -5.49 -10.41 -71.12
CA PHE A 104 -6.10 -9.52 -72.14
C PHE A 104 -7.52 -10.02 -72.47
N ASN A 105 -8.39 -9.14 -72.99
CA ASN A 105 -9.66 -9.60 -73.53
C ASN A 105 -9.41 -10.36 -74.83
N ILE A 106 -10.02 -11.53 -74.97
CA ILE A 106 -9.84 -12.39 -76.16
C ILE A 106 -10.23 -11.65 -77.46
N ILE A 107 -11.35 -10.88 -77.43
CA ILE A 107 -11.82 -10.14 -78.62
C ILE A 107 -10.85 -9.04 -78.97
N ASP A 108 -10.28 -8.33 -77.98
CA ASP A 108 -9.29 -7.29 -78.25
C ASP A 108 -8.02 -7.88 -78.86
N VAL A 109 -7.58 -9.05 -78.36
CA VAL A 109 -6.43 -9.79 -78.88
C VAL A 109 -6.63 -10.17 -80.36
N LEU A 110 -7.80 -10.71 -80.71
CA LEU A 110 -8.14 -11.09 -82.06
C LEU A 110 -8.16 -9.87 -83.04
N ARG A 111 -8.33 -8.66 -82.53
CA ARG A 111 -8.28 -7.41 -83.28
C ARG A 111 -6.90 -6.73 -83.23
N SER A 112 -5.87 -7.42 -82.76
CA SER A 112 -4.51 -6.88 -82.60
C SER A 112 -4.45 -5.65 -81.67
N ASN A 113 -5.38 -5.53 -80.72
CA ASN A 113 -5.43 -4.47 -79.71
C ASN A 113 -5.11 -5.07 -78.34
N TYR A 114 -3.87 -4.95 -77.91
CA TYR A 114 -3.36 -5.60 -76.73
C TYR A 114 -3.58 -4.72 -75.48
N LYS A 115 -4.84 -4.71 -74.96
CA LYS A 115 -5.22 -3.97 -73.77
C LYS A 115 -5.04 -4.87 -72.52
N LEU A 116 -4.02 -4.60 -71.71
CA LEU A 116 -3.76 -5.34 -70.50
C LEU A 116 -4.85 -5.03 -69.42
N LYS A 117 -5.66 -6.05 -69.10
CA LYS A 117 -6.80 -5.91 -68.15
C LYS A 117 -6.57 -6.49 -66.79
N ARG A 118 -5.69 -7.51 -66.66
CA ARG A 118 -5.40 -8.16 -65.41
C ARG A 118 -3.95 -8.62 -65.34
N ILE A 119 -3.35 -8.41 -64.19
CA ILE A 119 -2.04 -8.96 -63.82
C ILE A 119 -2.25 -9.96 -62.68
N GLU A 120 -1.66 -11.16 -62.83
CA GLU A 120 -1.60 -12.14 -61.75
C GLU A 120 -0.15 -12.58 -61.55
N ILE A 121 0.32 -12.51 -60.31
CA ILE A 121 1.71 -12.85 -59.94
C ILE A 121 1.64 -13.97 -58.90
N ASN A 122 2.29 -15.09 -59.21
CA ASN A 122 2.27 -16.26 -58.31
C ASN A 122 3.69 -16.71 -57.98
N GLN A 123 3.94 -17.00 -56.71
CA GLN A 123 5.23 -17.44 -56.17
C GLN A 123 6.34 -16.45 -56.47
N ALA A 124 6.25 -15.29 -55.90
CA ALA A 124 7.17 -14.21 -56.15
C ALA A 124 7.81 -13.66 -54.87
N ASN A 125 8.97 -13.03 -55.05
CA ASN A 125 9.68 -12.32 -54.00
C ASN A 125 9.96 -10.87 -54.46
N LEU A 126 9.38 -9.91 -53.77
CA LEU A 126 9.54 -8.48 -54.02
C LEU A 126 10.37 -7.83 -52.94
N GLN A 127 11.51 -7.23 -53.30
CA GLN A 127 12.42 -6.60 -52.37
C GLN A 127 12.53 -5.08 -52.65
N LEU A 128 11.89 -4.29 -51.82
CA LEU A 128 11.85 -2.84 -51.90
C LEU A 128 12.87 -2.24 -50.92
N LYS A 129 13.80 -1.41 -51.42
CA LYS A 129 14.82 -0.75 -50.58
C LYS A 129 14.83 0.75 -50.85
N THR A 130 14.80 1.52 -49.78
CA THR A 130 15.18 2.95 -49.81
C THR A 130 16.54 3.09 -49.16
N PHE A 131 17.48 3.65 -49.93
CA PHE A 131 18.86 3.85 -49.49
C PHE A 131 19.02 5.08 -48.58
N SER A 132 20.21 5.28 -48.01
CA SER A 132 20.49 6.41 -47.13
C SER A 132 20.45 7.77 -47.79
N ASP A 133 20.69 7.84 -49.11
CA ASP A 133 20.58 9.01 -49.96
C ASP A 133 19.14 9.34 -50.45
N ASN A 134 18.12 8.56 -49.97
CA ASN A 134 16.73 8.58 -50.40
C ASN A 134 16.44 8.09 -51.82
N THR A 135 17.36 7.44 -52.49
CA THR A 135 17.10 6.75 -53.76
C THR A 135 16.41 5.42 -53.48
N ASN A 136 15.63 4.91 -54.41
CA ASN A 136 14.90 3.70 -54.25
C ASN A 136 15.34 2.64 -55.28
N ASN A 137 15.42 1.40 -54.90
CA ASN A 137 15.75 0.33 -55.84
C ASN A 137 14.62 0.01 -56.84
N TRP A 138 13.39 0.51 -56.57
CA TRP A 138 12.23 0.35 -57.46
C TRP A 138 12.05 1.49 -58.46
N ASP A 139 12.93 2.46 -58.51
CA ASP A 139 12.92 3.56 -59.50
C ASP A 139 13.45 3.07 -60.87
N ILE A 140 12.94 1.90 -61.29
CA ILE A 140 13.39 1.17 -62.47
C ILE A 140 12.76 1.67 -63.77
N PHE A 141 11.69 2.47 -63.70
CA PHE A 141 10.92 2.84 -64.90
C PHE A 141 11.57 4.05 -65.60
N GLN A 142 11.53 4.00 -66.97
CA GLN A 142 11.87 5.13 -67.82
C GLN A 142 10.59 5.84 -68.26
N ILE A 143 10.57 7.16 -68.20
CA ILE A 143 9.47 7.96 -68.75
C ILE A 143 9.76 8.07 -70.26
N GLN A 144 9.08 7.34 -71.09
CA GLN A 144 9.07 7.50 -72.55
C GLN A 144 7.68 7.82 -73.06
N ASP A 145 7.61 8.81 -74.02
CA ASP A 145 6.39 9.01 -74.80
C ASP A 145 6.13 7.77 -75.66
N SER A 146 5.18 6.95 -75.24
CA SER A 146 4.81 5.73 -75.96
C SER A 146 4.00 6.10 -77.19
N THR A 147 4.58 5.93 -78.37
CA THR A 147 3.96 6.21 -79.69
C THR A 147 3.44 5.01 -80.41
N THR A 148 3.32 3.82 -79.76
CA THR A 148 2.80 2.63 -80.40
C THR A 148 1.38 2.36 -79.92
N ASN A 149 0.39 2.47 -80.84
CA ASN A 149 -1.06 2.24 -80.61
C ASN A 149 -1.46 0.75 -80.34
N GLU A 150 -0.50 -0.18 -80.40
CA GLU A 150 -0.80 -1.59 -80.27
C GLU A 150 -0.94 -2.12 -78.84
N PHE A 151 -0.16 -1.54 -77.86
CA PHE A 151 -0.23 -1.95 -76.45
C PHE A 151 -0.70 -0.79 -75.58
N SER A 152 -1.69 -1.09 -74.72
CA SER A 152 -2.17 -0.10 -73.74
C SER A 152 -2.51 -0.74 -72.43
N ILE A 153 -2.29 -0.06 -71.32
CA ILE A 153 -2.59 -0.54 -69.97
C ILE A 153 -3.97 -0.05 -69.57
N HIS A 154 -4.96 -0.98 -69.57
CA HIS A 154 -6.32 -0.73 -69.07
C HIS A 154 -6.58 -1.65 -67.88
N LEU A 155 -5.71 -1.59 -66.91
CA LEU A 155 -5.67 -2.50 -65.76
C LEU A 155 -6.91 -2.36 -64.87
N LYS A 156 -7.62 -3.44 -64.68
CA LYS A 156 -8.83 -3.52 -63.85
C LYS A 156 -8.70 -4.48 -62.67
N THR A 157 -7.71 -5.35 -62.71
CA THR A 157 -7.54 -6.37 -61.66
C THR A 157 -6.06 -6.71 -61.47
N ILE A 158 -5.65 -6.72 -60.21
CA ILE A 158 -4.33 -7.23 -59.79
C ILE A 158 -4.57 -8.40 -58.84
N LYS A 159 -3.89 -9.50 -59.00
CA LYS A 159 -3.91 -10.66 -58.10
C LYS A 159 -2.49 -11.06 -57.78
N LEU A 160 -2.24 -11.30 -56.52
CA LEU A 160 -1.01 -11.90 -56.02
C LEU A 160 -1.34 -13.18 -55.27
N GLN A 161 -0.52 -14.21 -55.43
CA GLN A 161 -0.66 -15.50 -54.72
C GLN A 161 0.73 -15.97 -54.32
N ASP A 162 0.93 -16.26 -53.04
CA ASP A 162 2.19 -16.73 -52.45
C ASP A 162 3.34 -15.79 -52.76
N VAL A 163 3.20 -14.49 -52.42
CA VAL A 163 4.18 -13.44 -52.70
C VAL A 163 4.79 -12.95 -51.39
N SER A 164 6.11 -13.03 -51.30
CA SER A 164 6.88 -12.42 -50.23
C SER A 164 7.23 -10.98 -50.60
N ILE A 165 6.85 -10.03 -49.75
CA ILE A 165 7.16 -8.61 -49.87
C ILE A 165 8.06 -8.20 -48.73
N LYS A 166 9.26 -7.67 -49.06
CA LYS A 166 10.22 -7.12 -48.11
C LYS A 166 10.44 -5.65 -48.45
N TYR A 167 10.20 -4.79 -47.47
CA TYR A 167 10.53 -3.37 -47.55
C TYR A 167 11.54 -3.01 -46.49
N ASN A 168 12.61 -2.33 -46.89
CA ASN A 168 13.67 -1.88 -46.02
C ASN A 168 14.04 -0.42 -46.32
N ASN A 169 13.74 0.49 -45.39
CA ASN A 169 14.22 1.88 -45.45
C ASN A 169 15.42 2.02 -44.51
N ILE A 170 16.61 2.08 -45.08
CA ILE A 170 17.87 2.11 -44.35
C ILE A 170 17.99 3.40 -43.53
N LYS A 171 17.60 4.54 -44.09
CA LYS A 171 17.70 5.84 -43.43
C LYS A 171 16.78 5.97 -42.22
N GLN A 172 15.58 5.43 -42.31
CA GLN A 172 14.56 5.51 -41.22
C GLN A 172 14.56 4.28 -40.35
N ASN A 173 15.45 3.33 -40.55
CA ASN A 173 15.48 2.03 -39.84
C ASN A 173 14.09 1.36 -39.80
N THR A 174 13.40 1.39 -40.95
CA THR A 174 12.06 0.83 -41.10
C THR A 174 12.11 -0.46 -41.89
N LYS A 175 11.57 -1.55 -41.35
CA LYS A 175 11.46 -2.86 -42.01
C LYS A 175 10.04 -3.31 -42.05
N LEU A 176 9.62 -3.86 -43.19
CA LEU A 176 8.34 -4.57 -43.33
C LEU A 176 8.57 -5.87 -44.09
N MET A 177 8.09 -6.99 -43.52
CA MET A 177 8.12 -8.30 -44.17
C MET A 177 6.71 -8.89 -44.15
N LEU A 178 6.14 -9.04 -45.34
CA LEU A 178 4.80 -9.62 -45.55
C LEU A 178 4.90 -10.90 -46.39
N LEU A 179 4.19 -11.92 -45.95
CA LEU A 179 3.91 -13.08 -46.82
C LEU A 179 2.45 -13.02 -47.24
N VAL A 180 2.23 -12.68 -48.50
CA VAL A 180 0.90 -12.52 -49.09
C VAL A 180 0.44 -13.86 -49.64
N ASN A 181 -0.48 -14.49 -48.94
CA ASN A 181 -1.09 -15.74 -49.40
C ASN A 181 -2.04 -15.49 -50.58
N LYS A 182 -2.90 -14.48 -50.42
CA LYS A 182 -3.83 -14.04 -51.45
C LYS A 182 -4.02 -12.55 -51.40
N PHE A 183 -3.97 -11.91 -52.55
CA PHE A 183 -4.27 -10.50 -52.75
C PHE A 183 -5.10 -10.33 -54.03
N GLY A 184 -6.14 -9.57 -53.92
CA GLY A 184 -6.98 -9.18 -55.04
C GLY A 184 -7.36 -7.71 -54.93
N ALA A 185 -7.02 -6.96 -55.95
CA ALA A 185 -7.45 -5.58 -56.13
C ALA A 185 -8.23 -5.44 -57.43
N LYS A 186 -9.41 -4.85 -57.33
CA LYS A 186 -10.27 -4.56 -58.52
C LYS A 186 -10.60 -3.07 -58.54
N GLY A 187 -10.35 -2.42 -59.67
CA GLY A 187 -10.58 -0.99 -59.85
C GLY A 187 -10.23 -0.56 -61.27
N ASN A 188 -10.39 0.71 -61.58
CA ASN A 188 -9.98 1.24 -62.87
C ASN A 188 -8.61 1.95 -62.74
N PHE A 189 -7.53 1.17 -62.68
CA PHE A 189 -6.18 1.65 -62.43
C PHE A 189 -5.62 2.60 -63.49
N SER A 190 -6.34 2.76 -64.62
CA SER A 190 -5.97 3.69 -65.69
C SER A 190 -6.52 5.11 -65.48
N GLU A 191 -7.45 5.28 -64.53
CA GLU A 191 -8.00 6.58 -64.14
C GLU A 191 -7.18 7.24 -63.06
N GLN A 192 -7.18 8.53 -63.04
CA GLN A 192 -6.46 9.32 -62.00
C GLN A 192 -7.23 9.34 -60.66
N ILE A 193 -8.53 9.14 -60.71
CA ILE A 193 -9.41 9.04 -59.52
C ILE A 193 -10.30 7.82 -59.70
N PHE A 194 -10.23 6.87 -58.80
CA PHE A 194 -11.01 5.63 -58.87
C PHE A 194 -11.18 4.99 -57.52
N ASP A 195 -12.19 4.13 -57.45
CA ASP A 195 -12.42 3.24 -56.30
C ASP A 195 -11.82 1.86 -56.58
N MET A 196 -11.13 1.32 -55.60
CA MET A 196 -10.51 0.01 -55.65
C MET A 196 -11.10 -0.91 -54.57
N GLN A 197 -11.62 -2.05 -54.98
CA GLN A 197 -12.00 -3.10 -54.01
C GLN A 197 -10.77 -3.93 -53.67
N LEU A 198 -10.38 -3.97 -52.41
CA LEU A 198 -9.22 -4.69 -51.90
C LEU A 198 -9.70 -5.89 -51.07
N GLN A 199 -9.12 -7.05 -51.33
CA GLN A 199 -9.19 -8.24 -50.46
C GLN A 199 -7.81 -8.82 -50.37
N THR A 200 -7.29 -8.97 -49.16
CA THR A 200 -5.97 -9.56 -48.92
C THR A 200 -5.96 -10.46 -47.71
N GLU A 201 -5.22 -11.53 -47.81
CA GLU A 201 -4.88 -12.46 -46.75
C GLU A 201 -3.38 -12.59 -46.72
N CYS A 202 -2.74 -12.13 -45.68
CA CYS A 202 -1.29 -12.11 -45.52
C CYS A 202 -0.83 -12.36 -44.09
N LYS A 203 0.41 -12.81 -43.97
CA LYS A 203 1.09 -12.93 -42.71
C LYS A 203 2.14 -11.81 -42.60
N LEU A 204 1.98 -10.92 -41.63
CA LEU A 204 3.01 -9.96 -41.22
C LEU A 204 4.10 -10.74 -40.47
N GLN A 205 5.25 -10.93 -41.08
CA GLN A 205 6.38 -11.61 -40.43
C GLN A 205 7.15 -10.66 -39.51
N GLU A 206 7.38 -9.42 -39.99
CA GLU A 206 8.03 -8.38 -39.20
C GLU A 206 7.56 -6.99 -39.68
N PHE A 207 7.26 -6.11 -38.74
CA PHE A 207 7.17 -4.68 -38.93
C PHE A 207 7.99 -3.99 -37.84
N ARG A 208 8.99 -3.21 -38.28
CA ARG A 208 9.80 -2.43 -37.38
C ARG A 208 9.81 -0.98 -37.85
N LEU A 209 9.48 -0.07 -36.94
CA LEU A 209 9.56 1.36 -37.16
C LEU A 209 10.53 1.96 -36.13
N ASN A 210 11.70 2.38 -36.57
CA ASN A 210 12.83 2.81 -35.73
C ASN A 210 13.19 1.71 -34.72
N SER A 211 13.57 2.10 -33.49
CA SER A 211 13.77 1.18 -32.35
C SER A 211 12.54 1.03 -31.46
N THR A 212 11.44 1.72 -31.79
CA THR A 212 10.31 1.94 -30.87
C THR A 212 9.16 0.96 -31.10
N ILE A 213 8.83 0.63 -32.36
CA ILE A 213 7.72 -0.26 -32.70
C ILE A 213 8.25 -1.53 -33.37
N HIS A 214 7.93 -2.67 -32.77
CA HIS A 214 8.23 -3.98 -33.35
C HIS A 214 6.99 -4.88 -33.23
N ILE A 215 6.38 -5.21 -34.36
CA ILE A 215 5.23 -6.13 -34.48
C ILE A 215 5.66 -7.29 -35.36
N SER A 216 5.41 -8.51 -34.92
CA SER A 216 5.80 -9.70 -35.68
C SER A 216 4.75 -10.80 -35.58
N GLN A 217 4.77 -11.70 -36.57
CA GLN A 217 4.01 -12.95 -36.60
C GLN A 217 2.48 -12.72 -36.47
N ARG A 218 1.90 -11.76 -37.23
CA ARG A 218 0.46 -11.50 -37.25
C ARG A 218 -0.18 -11.97 -38.55
N HIS A 219 -1.34 -12.60 -38.46
CA HIS A 219 -2.18 -12.89 -39.59
C HIS A 219 -3.11 -11.70 -39.87
N LEU A 220 -3.08 -11.20 -41.10
CA LEU A 220 -3.86 -10.04 -41.52
C LEU A 220 -4.83 -10.47 -42.62
N ASN A 221 -6.10 -10.09 -42.45
CA ASN A 221 -7.10 -10.24 -43.47
C ASN A 221 -7.84 -8.92 -43.65
N ILE A 222 -7.74 -8.31 -44.80
CA ILE A 222 -8.31 -7.00 -45.10
C ILE A 222 -9.31 -7.11 -46.25
N ALA A 223 -10.50 -6.58 -46.02
CA ALA A 223 -11.54 -6.47 -47.05
C ALA A 223 -12.11 -5.04 -46.97
N SER A 224 -11.87 -4.24 -48.01
CA SER A 224 -12.27 -2.82 -48.01
C SER A 224 -12.37 -2.23 -49.40
N ASN A 225 -13.09 -1.11 -49.50
CA ASN A 225 -13.04 -0.22 -50.63
C ASN A 225 -12.07 0.94 -50.33
N ILE A 226 -11.14 1.18 -51.26
CA ILE A 226 -10.15 2.26 -51.16
C ILE A 226 -10.43 3.26 -52.29
N HIS A 227 -10.66 4.51 -51.93
CA HIS A 227 -10.71 5.63 -52.84
C HIS A 227 -9.30 6.13 -53.12
N ILE A 228 -8.89 6.21 -54.35
CA ILE A 228 -7.56 6.63 -54.81
C ILE A 228 -7.69 7.89 -55.63
N ASP A 229 -7.05 8.98 -55.17
CA ASP A 229 -6.88 10.24 -55.93
C ASP A 229 -5.40 10.44 -56.23
N GLN A 230 -4.95 10.05 -57.40
CA GLN A 230 -3.55 10.15 -57.81
C GLN A 230 -3.10 11.63 -58.01
N LYS A 231 -4.05 12.53 -58.33
CA LYS A 231 -3.73 13.96 -58.48
C LYS A 231 -3.31 14.56 -57.12
N LYS A 232 -4.03 14.20 -56.07
CA LYS A 232 -3.74 14.63 -54.71
C LYS A 232 -2.78 13.72 -53.99
N GLN A 233 -2.44 12.57 -54.60
CA GLN A 233 -1.68 11.48 -53.97
C GLN A 233 -2.33 11.03 -52.64
N ALA A 234 -3.66 10.88 -52.65
CA ALA A 234 -4.46 10.56 -51.51
C ALA A 234 -5.09 9.18 -51.65
N TYR A 235 -5.04 8.40 -50.60
CA TYR A 235 -5.55 7.04 -50.51
C TYR A 235 -6.47 6.96 -49.28
N GLN A 236 -7.74 6.73 -49.54
CA GLN A 236 -8.76 6.71 -48.46
C GLN A 236 -9.45 5.36 -48.40
N LEU A 237 -9.31 4.68 -47.27
CA LEU A 237 -10.06 3.49 -46.92
C LEU A 237 -11.21 3.91 -45.98
N LYS A 238 -12.44 3.54 -46.28
CA LYS A 238 -13.61 3.84 -45.46
C LYS A 238 -14.29 2.55 -45.01
N ASN A 239 -14.65 2.46 -43.74
CA ASN A 239 -15.35 1.30 -43.16
C ASN A 239 -14.67 -0.03 -43.51
N GLY A 240 -13.35 -0.04 -43.64
CA GLY A 240 -12.57 -1.23 -43.94
C GLY A 240 -12.63 -2.26 -42.85
N LYS A 241 -12.91 -3.51 -43.25
CA LYS A 241 -12.86 -4.64 -42.31
C LYS A 241 -11.45 -5.19 -42.29
N ILE A 242 -10.80 -5.08 -41.16
CA ILE A 242 -9.45 -5.58 -40.92
C ILE A 242 -9.54 -6.65 -39.83
N ARG A 243 -9.07 -7.87 -40.15
CA ARG A 243 -8.88 -8.91 -39.15
C ARG A 243 -7.39 -9.06 -38.87
N ILE A 244 -7.03 -8.96 -37.63
CA ILE A 244 -5.67 -9.24 -37.13
C ILE A 244 -5.78 -10.46 -36.24
N ASP A 245 -5.15 -11.56 -36.62
CA ASP A 245 -5.30 -12.87 -35.98
C ASP A 245 -6.81 -13.25 -35.87
N ASN A 246 -7.30 -13.35 -34.64
CA ASN A 246 -8.73 -13.70 -34.39
C ASN A 246 -9.63 -12.47 -34.20
N TYR A 247 -9.07 -11.24 -34.25
CA TYR A 247 -9.82 -10.03 -33.91
C TYR A 247 -10.22 -9.22 -35.11
N GLN A 248 -11.44 -8.74 -35.10
CA GLN A 248 -12.02 -7.95 -36.19
C GLN A 248 -12.06 -6.47 -35.78
N PHE A 249 -11.57 -5.62 -36.66
CA PHE A 249 -11.58 -4.18 -36.56
C PHE A 249 -12.31 -3.55 -37.73
N VAL A 250 -12.93 -2.39 -37.47
CA VAL A 250 -13.40 -1.48 -38.50
C VAL A 250 -12.46 -0.28 -38.54
N SER A 251 -12.04 0.09 -39.75
CA SER A 251 -11.02 1.16 -39.87
C SER A 251 -11.37 2.16 -40.97
N ASP A 252 -11.13 3.44 -40.68
CA ASP A 252 -11.06 4.50 -41.66
C ASP A 252 -9.61 4.98 -41.75
N ILE A 253 -8.99 4.96 -42.90
CA ILE A 253 -7.61 5.36 -43.11
C ILE A 253 -7.54 6.37 -44.21
N LEU A 254 -6.89 7.49 -43.98
CA LEU A 254 -6.53 8.48 -44.98
C LEU A 254 -5.00 8.65 -44.98
N LEU A 255 -4.39 8.37 -46.12
CA LEU A 255 -2.96 8.63 -46.39
C LEU A 255 -2.86 9.70 -47.48
N THR A 256 -2.03 10.68 -47.24
CA THR A 256 -1.74 11.72 -48.26
C THR A 256 -0.25 11.88 -48.37
N GLN A 257 0.28 11.50 -49.52
CA GLN A 257 1.72 11.63 -49.81
C GLN A 257 2.07 13.07 -50.23
N LYS A 258 3.10 13.61 -49.64
CA LYS A 258 3.73 14.88 -49.98
C LYS A 258 5.18 14.63 -50.43
N LYS A 259 5.87 15.62 -50.97
CA LYS A 259 7.24 15.44 -51.51
C LYS A 259 8.20 14.70 -50.57
N ASN A 260 8.13 14.99 -49.23
CA ASN A 260 9.09 14.47 -48.26
C ASN A 260 8.46 13.75 -47.09
N HIS A 261 7.14 13.61 -47.01
CA HIS A 261 6.44 12.98 -45.92
C HIS A 261 5.07 12.44 -46.34
N ILE A 262 4.54 11.53 -45.53
CA ILE A 262 3.18 11.04 -45.66
C ILE A 262 2.39 11.51 -44.46
N ASN A 263 1.31 12.25 -44.67
CA ASN A 263 0.32 12.53 -43.67
C ASN A 263 -0.62 11.34 -43.56
N TYR A 264 -0.92 10.93 -42.34
CA TYR A 264 -1.84 9.86 -42.08
C TYR A 264 -2.90 10.26 -41.05
N SER A 265 -4.09 9.70 -41.23
CA SER A 265 -5.18 9.74 -40.25
C SER A 265 -5.81 8.36 -40.25
N ILE A 266 -5.72 7.68 -39.10
CA ILE A 266 -6.19 6.33 -38.90
C ILE A 266 -7.23 6.37 -37.81
N HIS A 267 -8.40 5.83 -38.06
CA HIS A 267 -9.44 5.59 -37.08
C HIS A 267 -9.71 4.09 -37.03
N LEU A 268 -9.59 3.48 -35.86
CA LEU A 268 -9.68 2.06 -35.67
C LEU A 268 -10.65 1.74 -34.51
N LYS A 269 -11.66 0.94 -34.79
CA LYS A 269 -12.63 0.45 -33.81
C LYS A 269 -12.48 -1.04 -33.60
N GLY A 270 -12.30 -1.44 -32.35
CA GLY A 270 -12.31 -2.85 -31.94
C GLY A 270 -13.44 -3.14 -30.97
N ASN A 271 -14.10 -4.26 -31.13
CA ASN A 271 -15.20 -4.67 -30.27
C ASN A 271 -14.99 -6.10 -29.79
N LYS A 272 -15.28 -6.36 -28.51
CA LYS A 272 -15.14 -7.68 -27.86
C LYS A 272 -13.74 -8.29 -27.98
N LEU A 273 -12.72 -7.47 -27.71
CA LEU A 273 -11.34 -7.96 -27.61
C LEU A 273 -11.10 -8.53 -26.20
N PRO A 274 -10.65 -9.78 -26.06
CA PRO A 274 -10.39 -10.35 -24.75
C PRO A 274 -9.30 -9.57 -24.01
N LEU A 275 -9.58 -9.17 -22.79
CA LEU A 275 -8.65 -8.43 -21.94
C LEU A 275 -7.30 -9.13 -21.83
N LYS A 276 -7.31 -10.46 -21.65
CA LYS A 276 -6.08 -11.27 -21.55
C LYS A 276 -5.14 -11.12 -22.75
N ASP A 277 -5.71 -10.92 -23.95
CA ASP A 277 -4.90 -10.84 -25.16
C ASP A 277 -4.34 -9.41 -25.34
N ILE A 278 -5.08 -8.39 -24.88
CA ILE A 278 -4.57 -7.02 -24.83
C ILE A 278 -3.40 -6.93 -23.82
N LEU A 279 -3.53 -7.57 -22.66
CA LEU A 279 -2.47 -7.57 -21.65
C LEU A 279 -1.19 -8.30 -22.11
N LYS A 280 -1.31 -9.32 -22.96
CA LYS A 280 -0.16 -9.99 -23.59
C LYS A 280 0.63 -9.11 -24.56
N GLU A 281 0.00 -8.08 -25.10
CA GLU A 281 0.65 -7.12 -26.01
C GLU A 281 1.36 -5.98 -25.27
N MET A 282 1.26 -5.93 -23.93
CA MET A 282 1.98 -4.96 -23.11
C MET A 282 3.50 -5.20 -23.16
N PRO A 283 4.32 -4.19 -22.90
CA PRO A 283 5.78 -4.33 -22.87
C PRO A 283 6.24 -5.45 -21.93
N SER A 284 7.36 -6.11 -22.25
CA SER A 284 7.88 -7.25 -21.48
C SER A 284 8.14 -6.94 -20.00
N SER A 285 8.51 -5.73 -19.66
CA SER A 285 8.64 -5.26 -18.26
C SER A 285 7.34 -5.39 -17.46
N THR A 286 6.21 -5.09 -18.11
CA THR A 286 4.87 -5.19 -17.50
C THR A 286 4.34 -6.64 -17.53
N GLN A 287 4.71 -7.43 -18.53
CA GLN A 287 4.24 -8.81 -18.67
C GLN A 287 4.64 -9.69 -17.49
N HIS A 288 5.83 -9.51 -16.92
CA HIS A 288 6.26 -10.28 -15.74
C HIS A 288 5.32 -10.08 -14.55
N THR A 289 4.90 -8.84 -14.29
CA THR A 289 3.93 -8.52 -13.24
C THR A 289 2.54 -9.06 -13.59
N LEU A 290 2.12 -8.90 -14.85
CA LEU A 290 0.79 -9.34 -15.32
C LEU A 290 0.65 -10.87 -15.39
N SER A 291 1.74 -11.63 -15.51
CA SER A 291 1.72 -13.09 -15.51
C SER A 291 1.23 -13.72 -14.21
N LYS A 292 1.28 -12.96 -13.11
CA LYS A 292 0.74 -13.36 -11.80
C LYS A 292 -0.77 -13.24 -11.72
N TYR A 293 -1.43 -12.72 -12.77
CA TYR A 293 -2.86 -12.47 -12.78
C TYR A 293 -3.55 -13.17 -13.95
N GLU A 294 -4.60 -13.89 -13.66
CA GLU A 294 -5.56 -14.37 -14.67
C GLU A 294 -6.58 -13.25 -14.93
N SER A 295 -6.83 -12.96 -16.20
CA SER A 295 -7.76 -11.92 -16.60
C SER A 295 -8.79 -12.40 -17.61
N SER A 296 -10.00 -11.88 -17.52
CA SER A 296 -11.07 -12.11 -18.49
C SER A 296 -11.90 -10.85 -18.71
N GLY A 297 -12.73 -10.86 -19.73
CA GLY A 297 -13.62 -9.77 -20.11
C GLY A 297 -13.35 -9.25 -21.51
N ASP A 298 -14.30 -8.52 -22.04
CA ASP A 298 -14.29 -7.99 -23.39
C ASP A 298 -14.06 -6.47 -23.38
N VAL A 299 -13.00 -6.06 -24.05
CA VAL A 299 -12.67 -4.64 -24.24
C VAL A 299 -13.21 -4.15 -25.58
N THR A 300 -13.82 -3.00 -25.55
CA THR A 300 -14.17 -2.21 -26.73
C THR A 300 -13.30 -0.97 -26.78
N PHE A 301 -12.77 -0.64 -27.94
CA PHE A 301 -12.01 0.61 -28.09
C PHE A 301 -12.30 1.33 -29.41
N ASP A 302 -12.06 2.62 -29.37
CA ASP A 302 -12.14 3.55 -30.49
C ASP A 302 -10.86 4.39 -30.49
N LEU A 303 -9.96 4.14 -31.47
CA LEU A 303 -8.64 4.74 -31.53
C LEU A 303 -8.52 5.63 -32.76
N THR A 304 -8.04 6.84 -32.58
CA THR A 304 -7.65 7.76 -33.63
C THR A 304 -6.16 8.06 -33.54
N ALA A 305 -5.44 7.82 -34.63
CA ALA A 305 -4.03 8.21 -34.74
C ALA A 305 -3.85 9.14 -35.95
N ARG A 306 -3.18 10.27 -35.75
CA ARG A 306 -2.92 11.27 -36.80
C ARG A 306 -1.47 11.70 -36.74
N GLY A 307 -0.89 12.00 -37.89
CA GLY A 307 0.48 12.49 -37.92
C GLY A 307 1.07 12.57 -39.27
N ALA A 308 2.37 12.75 -39.31
CA ALA A 308 3.17 12.81 -40.54
C ALA A 308 4.47 12.02 -40.35
N THR A 309 4.91 11.32 -41.40
CA THR A 309 6.23 10.70 -41.45
C THR A 309 7.24 11.71 -42.02
N GLY A 310 8.55 11.44 -41.95
CA GLY A 310 9.57 12.29 -42.55
C GLY A 310 10.67 12.71 -41.56
N GLN A 311 11.37 13.82 -41.87
CA GLN A 311 12.50 14.30 -41.05
C GLN A 311 12.05 14.80 -39.65
N THR A 312 10.87 15.42 -39.59
CA THR A 312 10.22 15.85 -38.36
C THR A 312 8.89 15.10 -38.20
N PRO A 313 8.91 13.84 -37.78
CA PRO A 313 7.71 13.06 -37.68
C PRO A 313 6.81 13.61 -36.55
N SER A 314 5.52 13.66 -36.81
CA SER A 314 4.52 14.01 -35.82
C SER A 314 3.59 12.82 -35.57
N PHE A 315 3.15 12.68 -34.35
CA PHE A 315 2.25 11.60 -33.95
C PHE A 315 1.31 12.10 -32.86
N GLN A 316 0.03 11.89 -33.06
CA GLN A 316 -1.00 12.12 -32.05
C GLN A 316 -1.93 10.92 -32.02
N THR A 317 -2.13 10.36 -30.85
CA THR A 317 -3.07 9.26 -30.65
C THR A 317 -4.04 9.62 -29.55
N LYS A 318 -5.29 9.28 -29.80
CA LYS A 318 -6.37 9.34 -28.83
C LYS A 318 -7.16 8.05 -28.94
N ALA A 319 -7.33 7.34 -27.83
CA ALA A 319 -8.17 6.15 -27.76
C ALA A 319 -9.18 6.32 -26.61
N SER A 320 -10.41 5.95 -26.85
CA SER A 320 -11.37 5.68 -25.78
C SER A 320 -11.59 4.17 -25.70
N PHE A 321 -11.69 3.65 -24.49
CA PHE A 321 -11.88 2.22 -24.28
C PHE A 321 -12.85 1.95 -23.13
N SER A 322 -13.50 0.80 -23.20
CA SER A 322 -14.37 0.30 -22.14
C SER A 322 -14.19 -1.18 -21.93
N LEU A 323 -14.29 -1.62 -20.69
CA LEU A 323 -14.32 -3.02 -20.28
C LEU A 323 -15.64 -3.28 -19.56
N ASN A 324 -16.32 -4.34 -19.92
CA ASN A 324 -17.54 -4.79 -19.26
C ASN A 324 -17.40 -6.23 -18.79
N LYS A 325 -17.87 -6.51 -17.57
CA LYS A 325 -17.82 -7.85 -16.95
C LYS A 325 -16.41 -8.44 -16.93
N GLY A 326 -15.41 -7.60 -16.71
CA GLY A 326 -14.04 -8.06 -16.56
C GLY A 326 -13.83 -8.81 -15.25
N SER A 327 -12.79 -9.65 -15.21
CA SER A 327 -12.26 -10.18 -13.96
C SER A 327 -10.74 -10.20 -14.01
N ILE A 328 -10.13 -10.01 -12.84
CA ILE A 328 -8.69 -10.16 -12.61
C ILE A 328 -8.53 -10.94 -11.33
N LYS A 329 -7.84 -12.07 -11.39
CA LYS A 329 -7.56 -12.93 -10.24
C LYS A 329 -6.05 -13.03 -10.06
N ASN A 330 -5.55 -12.78 -8.87
CA ASN A 330 -4.17 -13.07 -8.50
C ASN A 330 -4.04 -14.59 -8.27
N ILE A 331 -3.08 -15.22 -8.95
CA ILE A 331 -2.87 -16.67 -8.90
C ILE A 331 -2.31 -17.11 -7.54
N GLU A 332 -1.50 -16.24 -6.90
CA GLU A 332 -0.79 -16.54 -5.64
C GLU A 332 -1.67 -16.34 -4.40
N SER A 333 -2.59 -15.36 -4.41
CA SER A 333 -3.32 -14.92 -3.20
C SER A 333 -4.83 -15.22 -3.20
N ASP A 334 -5.35 -15.91 -4.22
CA ASP A 334 -6.80 -16.18 -4.42
C ASP A 334 -7.72 -14.94 -4.40
N ILE A 335 -7.13 -13.74 -4.46
CA ILE A 335 -7.88 -12.49 -4.52
C ILE A 335 -8.34 -12.26 -5.94
N SER A 336 -9.62 -11.98 -6.09
CA SER A 336 -10.21 -11.69 -7.38
C SER A 336 -11.03 -10.41 -7.36
N LEU A 337 -10.78 -9.58 -8.36
CA LEU A 337 -11.69 -8.51 -8.78
C LEU A 337 -12.62 -9.09 -9.84
N SER A 338 -13.91 -9.02 -9.62
CA SER A 338 -14.91 -9.51 -10.55
C SER A 338 -15.86 -8.40 -10.99
N GLN A 339 -16.63 -8.65 -12.05
CA GLN A 339 -17.59 -7.70 -12.63
C GLN A 339 -16.98 -6.31 -12.94
N ILE A 340 -15.70 -6.30 -13.29
CA ILE A 340 -15.00 -5.05 -13.59
C ILE A 340 -15.70 -4.34 -14.75
N LYS A 341 -16.06 -3.09 -14.51
CA LYS A 341 -16.48 -2.12 -15.51
C LYS A 341 -15.55 -0.94 -15.45
N LEU A 342 -15.10 -0.50 -16.59
CA LEU A 342 -14.31 0.74 -16.66
C LEU A 342 -14.53 1.44 -17.99
N ASN A 343 -14.43 2.76 -17.96
CA ASN A 343 -14.37 3.63 -19.11
C ASN A 343 -13.16 4.53 -19.00
N GLY A 344 -12.37 4.58 -20.05
CA GLY A 344 -11.17 5.37 -20.03
C GLY A 344 -10.80 5.95 -21.37
N THR A 345 -9.86 6.90 -21.34
CA THR A 345 -9.21 7.47 -22.50
C THR A 345 -7.70 7.35 -22.38
N PHE A 346 -7.06 7.20 -23.51
CA PHE A 346 -5.62 7.26 -23.64
C PHE A 346 -5.28 8.32 -24.67
N GLU A 347 -4.39 9.24 -24.34
CA GLU A 347 -3.91 10.26 -25.25
C GLU A 347 -2.37 10.27 -25.25
N ALA A 348 -1.78 10.39 -26.41
CA ALA A 348 -0.35 10.59 -26.56
C ALA A 348 -0.09 11.53 -27.76
N GLY A 349 0.77 12.50 -27.54
CA GLY A 349 1.24 13.43 -28.59
C GLY A 349 2.76 13.43 -28.67
N ASN A 350 3.27 13.62 -29.89
CA ASN A 350 4.69 13.56 -30.23
C ASN A 350 5.34 12.17 -30.13
N ILE A 351 6.60 12.10 -30.56
CA ILE A 351 7.33 10.86 -30.88
C ILE A 351 7.50 9.95 -29.68
N ASP A 352 7.52 10.48 -28.45
CA ASP A 352 7.68 9.67 -27.25
C ASP A 352 6.34 9.48 -26.52
N ILE A 353 5.65 8.38 -26.87
CA ILE A 353 4.40 7.95 -26.23
C ILE A 353 4.57 7.78 -24.72
N LYS A 354 5.75 7.35 -24.27
CA LYS A 354 6.00 7.09 -22.87
C LYS A 354 6.07 8.38 -22.05
N GLN A 355 6.75 9.41 -22.55
CA GLN A 355 6.88 10.70 -21.86
C GLN A 355 5.61 11.56 -21.91
N ASN A 356 4.86 11.48 -23.02
CA ASN A 356 3.70 12.36 -23.24
C ASN A 356 2.35 11.65 -23.16
N GLY A 357 2.35 10.38 -22.73
CA GLY A 357 1.13 9.59 -22.60
C GLY A 357 0.30 10.01 -21.38
N ILE A 358 -1.01 10.07 -21.60
CA ILE A 358 -2.03 10.29 -20.56
C ILE A 358 -3.02 9.13 -20.61
N LEU A 359 -3.21 8.47 -19.49
CA LEU A 359 -4.26 7.48 -19.27
C LEU A 359 -5.24 8.05 -18.24
N ASP A 360 -6.49 8.18 -18.64
CA ASP A 360 -7.56 8.68 -17.79
C ASP A 360 -8.71 7.67 -17.75
N ILE A 361 -8.84 6.94 -16.65
CA ILE A 361 -9.95 6.04 -16.34
C ILE A 361 -10.93 6.81 -15.47
N LYS A 362 -11.94 7.42 -16.08
CA LYS A 362 -12.91 8.29 -15.41
C LYS A 362 -13.83 7.55 -14.45
N GLU A 363 -14.19 6.33 -14.82
CA GLU A 363 -15.08 5.47 -14.06
C GLU A 363 -14.52 4.06 -14.03
N PHE A 364 -14.33 3.58 -12.83
CA PHE A 364 -13.93 2.22 -12.55
C PHE A 364 -14.86 1.65 -11.48
N SER A 365 -15.38 0.47 -11.69
CA SER A 365 -16.12 -0.29 -10.69
C SER A 365 -15.78 -1.77 -10.77
N ALA A 366 -15.66 -2.42 -9.62
CA ALA A 366 -15.40 -3.85 -9.51
C ALA A 366 -16.04 -4.42 -8.24
N LEU A 367 -16.10 -5.73 -8.14
CA LEU A 367 -16.44 -6.43 -6.90
C LEU A 367 -15.21 -7.17 -6.38
N ILE A 368 -14.90 -6.98 -5.10
CA ILE A 368 -14.02 -7.86 -4.34
C ILE A 368 -14.92 -8.74 -3.48
N LYS A 369 -14.94 -10.05 -3.79
CA LYS A 369 -15.96 -10.97 -3.27
C LYS A 369 -17.36 -10.40 -3.53
N ASN A 370 -18.04 -9.77 -2.61
CA ASN A 370 -19.39 -9.20 -2.80
C ASN A 370 -19.45 -7.70 -2.47
N LYS A 371 -18.30 -7.04 -2.30
CA LYS A 371 -18.21 -5.62 -1.96
C LYS A 371 -17.80 -4.80 -3.16
N THR A 372 -18.43 -3.64 -3.32
CA THR A 372 -18.15 -2.74 -4.44
C THR A 372 -16.89 -1.92 -4.19
N LEU A 373 -16.07 -1.82 -5.23
CA LEU A 373 -14.91 -0.95 -5.33
C LEU A 373 -15.14 -0.01 -6.50
N ASN A 374 -15.22 1.28 -6.26
CA ASN A 374 -15.42 2.30 -7.29
C ASN A 374 -14.28 3.30 -7.27
N GLY A 375 -14.03 3.96 -8.38
CA GLY A 375 -13.02 5.00 -8.42
C GLY A 375 -12.72 5.52 -9.81
N ASN A 376 -11.64 6.29 -9.88
CA ASN A 376 -11.01 6.75 -11.12
C ASN A 376 -9.49 6.65 -11.00
N ILE A 377 -8.80 6.66 -12.15
CA ILE A 377 -7.33 6.60 -12.20
C ILE A 377 -6.85 7.53 -13.31
N TYR A 378 -5.93 8.41 -12.99
CA TYR A 378 -5.27 9.28 -13.95
C TYR A 378 -3.75 9.08 -13.87
N ILE A 379 -3.14 8.80 -15.02
CA ILE A 379 -1.69 8.65 -15.15
C ILE A 379 -1.20 9.54 -16.27
N LYS A 380 -0.22 10.37 -15.99
CA LYS A 380 0.45 11.22 -16.98
C LYS A 380 1.95 10.95 -16.95
N ASN A 381 2.58 10.82 -18.13
CA ASN A 381 4.01 10.54 -18.29
C ASN A 381 4.39 9.15 -17.75
N PHE A 382 4.47 8.15 -18.62
CA PHE A 382 4.78 6.77 -18.23
C PHE A 382 6.27 6.50 -17.93
N VAL A 383 7.16 7.48 -18.10
CA VAL A 383 8.58 7.38 -17.71
C VAL A 383 8.76 7.80 -16.26
N SER A 384 8.26 8.98 -15.92
CA SER A 384 8.16 9.49 -14.55
C SER A 384 6.70 9.85 -14.27
N PRO A 385 5.89 8.89 -13.81
CA PRO A 385 4.45 9.05 -13.81
C PRO A 385 3.93 9.94 -12.68
N LEU A 386 3.07 10.89 -13.05
CA LEU A 386 2.11 11.48 -12.13
C LEU A 386 0.94 10.51 -12.05
N LEU A 387 0.76 9.88 -10.90
CA LEU A 387 -0.36 8.98 -10.61
C LEU A 387 -1.35 9.70 -9.69
N CYS A 388 -2.59 9.79 -10.13
CA CYS A 388 -3.71 10.22 -9.28
C CYS A 388 -4.78 9.13 -9.30
N PHE A 389 -5.37 8.84 -8.16
CA PHE A 389 -6.56 8.00 -8.10
C PHE A 389 -7.48 8.42 -6.96
N HIS A 390 -8.75 8.18 -7.16
CA HIS A 390 -9.78 8.23 -6.12
C HIS A 390 -10.42 6.86 -6.01
N LEU A 391 -10.53 6.34 -4.80
CA LEU A 391 -11.02 5.01 -4.51
C LEU A 391 -12.10 5.06 -3.43
N VAL A 392 -13.27 4.51 -3.75
CA VAL A 392 -14.39 4.37 -2.81
C VAL A 392 -14.79 2.91 -2.72
N SER A 393 -14.79 2.36 -1.52
CA SER A 393 -15.13 0.96 -1.30
C SER A 393 -15.71 0.71 0.08
N GLU A 394 -16.60 -0.26 0.18
CA GLU A 394 -16.88 -0.97 1.41
C GLU A 394 -16.15 -2.30 1.36
N VAL A 395 -15.41 -2.61 2.42
CA VAL A 395 -14.55 -3.80 2.46
C VAL A 395 -14.76 -4.58 3.75
N ASN A 396 -14.57 -5.89 3.67
CA ASN A 396 -14.28 -6.68 4.85
C ASN A 396 -12.76 -6.80 4.95
N LEU A 397 -12.20 -6.43 6.08
CA LEU A 397 -10.73 -6.32 6.22
C LEU A 397 -10.02 -7.68 6.11
N GLU A 398 -10.68 -8.77 6.45
CA GLU A 398 -10.16 -10.13 6.21
C GLU A 398 -9.93 -10.43 4.73
N ASP A 399 -10.68 -9.79 3.83
CA ASP A 399 -10.52 -9.94 2.39
C ASP A 399 -9.34 -9.15 1.84
N TRP A 400 -8.86 -8.17 2.59
CA TRP A 400 -7.75 -7.30 2.24
C TRP A 400 -6.45 -7.61 3.00
N GLN A 401 -6.48 -8.62 3.87
CA GLN A 401 -5.34 -8.96 4.72
C GLN A 401 -4.04 -9.17 3.97
N SER A 402 -4.09 -9.80 2.80
CA SER A 402 -2.91 -10.05 1.96
C SER A 402 -2.30 -8.78 1.32
N PHE A 403 -3.00 -7.64 1.39
CA PHE A 403 -2.46 -6.34 0.98
C PHE A 403 -1.88 -5.55 2.15
N MET A 404 -2.11 -6.01 3.39
CA MET A 404 -1.60 -5.34 4.58
C MET A 404 -0.16 -5.73 4.86
N PRO A 405 0.64 -4.82 5.44
CA PRO A 405 2.02 -5.13 5.77
C PRO A 405 2.08 -6.19 6.88
N GLU A 406 2.50 -7.41 6.56
CA GLU A 406 2.61 -8.54 7.51
C GLU A 406 3.51 -8.24 8.71
N ASN A 407 4.46 -7.33 8.56
CA ASN A 407 5.37 -6.91 9.64
C ASN A 407 4.66 -6.14 10.77
N TYR A 408 3.47 -5.59 10.53
CA TYR A 408 2.72 -4.78 11.49
C TYR A 408 1.40 -5.39 11.89
N ILE A 409 0.70 -6.07 10.98
CA ILE A 409 -0.63 -6.62 11.19
C ILE A 409 -0.62 -8.11 10.90
N TYR A 410 -0.86 -8.91 11.94
CA TYR A 410 -0.93 -10.37 11.84
C TYR A 410 -2.29 -10.83 11.34
N LYS A 411 -3.38 -10.26 11.89
CA LYS A 411 -4.74 -10.66 11.55
C LYS A 411 -5.70 -9.48 11.66
N THR A 412 -6.66 -9.44 10.77
CA THR A 412 -7.72 -8.44 10.78
C THR A 412 -9.06 -9.04 10.38
N LYS A 413 -10.15 -8.49 10.90
CA LYS A 413 -11.54 -8.83 10.56
C LYS A 413 -12.40 -7.59 10.72
N GLY A 414 -13.62 -7.66 10.20
CA GLY A 414 -14.61 -6.59 10.35
C GLY A 414 -14.79 -5.76 9.10
N ALA A 415 -15.71 -4.81 9.14
CA ALA A 415 -16.08 -4.00 8.00
C ALA A 415 -15.42 -2.61 8.05
N SER A 416 -15.07 -2.09 6.88
CA SER A 416 -14.56 -0.73 6.73
C SER A 416 -15.13 -0.09 5.47
N SER A 417 -15.43 1.20 5.52
CA SER A 417 -15.63 2.01 4.32
C SER A 417 -14.40 2.89 4.09
N ILE A 418 -13.98 2.95 2.84
CA ILE A 418 -12.78 3.67 2.41
C ILE A 418 -13.20 4.67 1.34
N ASP A 419 -12.78 5.91 1.49
CA ASP A 419 -12.86 6.98 0.49
C ASP A 419 -11.49 7.66 0.48
N LEU A 420 -10.68 7.39 -0.55
CA LEU A 420 -9.27 7.76 -0.56
C LEU A 420 -8.87 8.41 -1.88
N HIS A 421 -8.31 9.61 -1.79
CA HIS A 421 -7.65 10.32 -2.87
C HIS A 421 -6.14 10.21 -2.71
N PHE A 422 -5.48 9.89 -3.79
CA PHE A 422 -4.03 9.76 -3.86
C PHE A 422 -3.48 10.52 -5.05
N LYS A 423 -2.39 11.25 -4.86
CA LYS A 423 -1.63 11.89 -5.93
C LYS A 423 -0.15 11.85 -5.61
N ASN A 424 0.64 11.37 -6.54
CA ASN A 424 2.10 11.39 -6.42
C ASN A 424 2.80 11.47 -7.77
N GLN A 425 3.92 12.16 -7.79
CA GLN A 425 4.87 12.19 -8.90
C GLN A 425 6.00 11.23 -8.61
N PHE A 426 6.12 10.15 -9.38
CA PHE A 426 7.21 9.19 -9.25
C PHE A 426 8.37 9.54 -10.18
N SER A 427 9.59 9.22 -9.77
CA SER A 427 10.81 9.47 -10.56
C SER A 427 10.94 8.49 -11.73
N SER A 428 10.44 7.27 -11.59
CA SER A 428 10.51 6.21 -12.60
C SER A 428 9.31 5.27 -12.52
N SER A 429 8.87 4.77 -13.67
CA SER A 429 7.85 3.71 -13.75
C SER A 429 8.41 2.31 -13.46
N ASP A 430 9.71 2.12 -13.58
CA ASP A 430 10.34 0.80 -13.47
C ASP A 430 10.78 0.47 -12.03
N ASN A 431 10.94 1.48 -11.18
CA ASN A 431 11.41 1.34 -9.80
C ASN A 431 10.60 2.26 -8.86
N PHE A 432 9.41 1.81 -8.48
CA PHE A 432 8.67 2.47 -7.41
C PHE A 432 9.35 2.20 -6.06
N THR A 433 9.78 3.25 -5.39
CA THR A 433 10.36 3.14 -4.06
C THR A 433 9.35 3.60 -3.01
N THR A 434 9.34 2.92 -1.86
CA THR A 434 8.50 3.34 -0.72
C THR A 434 8.85 4.74 -0.22
N ALA A 435 10.10 5.18 -0.41
CA ALA A 435 10.55 6.53 -0.06
C ALA A 435 9.83 7.63 -0.87
N GLU A 436 9.42 7.34 -2.11
CA GLU A 436 8.68 8.30 -2.94
C GLU A 436 7.24 8.52 -2.46
N LEU A 437 6.67 7.57 -1.69
CA LEU A 437 5.36 7.75 -1.07
C LEU A 437 5.34 8.85 0.01
N ARG A 438 6.51 9.26 0.46
CA ARG A 438 6.65 10.38 1.41
C ARG A 438 6.13 11.72 0.86
N THR A 439 6.28 11.92 -0.44
CA THR A 439 5.81 13.15 -1.13
C THR A 439 4.38 13.01 -1.65
N ALA A 440 3.74 11.87 -1.40
CA ALA A 440 2.38 11.64 -1.86
C ALA A 440 1.38 12.52 -1.12
N GLU A 441 0.49 13.13 -1.88
CA GLU A 441 -0.71 13.76 -1.37
C GLU A 441 -1.76 12.66 -1.17
N ILE A 442 -2.09 12.35 0.10
CA ILE A 442 -3.07 11.32 0.46
C ILE A 442 -4.14 11.99 1.32
N ASN A 443 -5.36 12.04 0.83
CA ASN A 443 -6.49 12.60 1.54
C ASN A 443 -7.66 11.63 1.49
N GLY A 444 -8.42 11.53 2.56
CA GLY A 444 -9.59 10.65 2.55
C GLY A 444 -10.10 10.29 3.92
N ARG A 445 -11.05 9.36 3.91
CA ARG A 445 -11.73 8.89 5.11
C ARG A 445 -11.80 7.38 5.13
N ILE A 446 -11.47 6.79 6.28
CA ILE A 446 -11.68 5.37 6.57
C ILE A 446 -12.58 5.28 7.79
N THR A 447 -13.73 4.63 7.64
CA THR A 447 -14.63 4.37 8.76
C THR A 447 -14.55 2.89 9.12
N LEU A 448 -14.31 2.60 10.39
CA LEU A 448 -14.20 1.26 10.93
C LEU A 448 -15.53 0.85 11.58
N LYS A 449 -15.93 -0.40 11.39
CA LYS A 449 -17.12 -0.98 12.01
C LYS A 449 -16.82 -2.39 12.48
N ASP A 450 -16.87 -2.59 13.80
CA ASP A 450 -16.62 -3.86 14.48
C ASP A 450 -15.31 -4.53 14.04
N VAL A 451 -14.26 -3.72 13.95
CA VAL A 451 -12.97 -4.16 13.42
C VAL A 451 -12.14 -4.81 14.53
N PHE A 452 -11.58 -5.96 14.17
CA PHE A 452 -10.56 -6.67 14.95
C PHE A 452 -9.21 -6.51 14.25
N ILE A 453 -8.18 -6.11 15.00
CA ILE A 453 -6.79 -6.02 14.54
C ILE A 453 -5.89 -6.68 15.56
N GLN A 454 -5.10 -7.66 15.13
CA GLN A 454 -4.01 -8.25 15.90
C GLN A 454 -2.68 -7.82 15.31
N LEU A 455 -1.82 -7.25 16.16
CA LEU A 455 -0.50 -6.79 15.74
C LEU A 455 0.46 -7.97 15.54
N ALA A 456 1.40 -7.81 14.59
CA ALA A 456 2.38 -8.86 14.28
C ALA A 456 3.43 -9.06 15.39
N GLN A 457 3.67 -8.04 16.20
CA GLN A 457 4.59 -8.10 17.33
C GLN A 457 3.79 -8.19 18.64
N GLY A 458 3.70 -9.39 19.20
CA GLY A 458 3.00 -9.64 20.45
C GLY A 458 1.56 -10.14 20.27
N GLU A 459 0.92 -10.46 21.38
CA GLU A 459 -0.46 -10.93 21.42
C GLU A 459 -1.49 -9.79 21.48
N THR A 460 -1.04 -8.54 21.34
CA THR A 460 -1.93 -7.38 21.46
C THR A 460 -2.96 -7.37 20.34
N ALA A 461 -4.21 -7.48 20.74
CA ALA A 461 -5.35 -7.43 19.86
C ALA A 461 -6.30 -6.28 20.23
N PHE A 462 -6.70 -5.53 19.23
CA PHE A 462 -7.75 -4.54 19.31
C PHE A 462 -9.07 -5.18 18.87
N ASN A 463 -10.09 -5.11 19.72
CA ASN A 463 -11.40 -5.69 19.46
C ASN A 463 -12.45 -4.59 19.31
N GLU A 464 -13.46 -4.88 18.48
CA GLU A 464 -14.63 -4.02 18.31
C GLU A 464 -14.28 -2.57 17.99
N LEU A 465 -13.22 -2.37 17.18
CA LEU A 465 -12.85 -1.01 16.79
C LEU A 465 -13.92 -0.38 15.91
N ASN A 466 -14.42 0.75 16.35
CA ASN A 466 -15.36 1.60 15.63
C ASN A 466 -14.84 3.02 15.65
N GLY A 467 -15.05 3.77 14.57
CA GLY A 467 -14.62 5.17 14.49
C GLY A 467 -14.24 5.58 13.09
N THR A 468 -13.77 6.81 12.97
CA THR A 468 -13.38 7.39 11.68
C THR A 468 -11.93 7.86 11.72
N LEU A 469 -11.22 7.58 10.65
CA LEU A 469 -9.87 8.03 10.38
C LEU A 469 -9.94 9.01 9.21
N ASP A 470 -9.78 10.31 9.45
CA ASP A 470 -9.65 11.32 8.41
C ASP A 470 -8.16 11.50 8.08
N ILE A 471 -7.79 11.17 6.85
CA ILE A 471 -6.41 11.23 6.35
C ILE A 471 -6.24 12.55 5.61
N SER A 472 -5.25 13.33 5.99
CA SER A 472 -4.87 14.55 5.30
C SER A 472 -3.34 14.62 5.19
N ASN A 473 -2.83 14.45 3.98
CA ASN A 473 -1.40 14.36 3.70
C ASN A 473 -0.70 13.32 4.59
N GLN A 474 0.16 13.76 5.51
CA GLN A 474 0.91 12.85 6.40
C GLN A 474 0.29 12.70 7.79
N SER A 475 -0.88 13.26 8.01
CA SER A 475 -1.58 13.18 9.28
C SER A 475 -2.88 12.38 9.18
N ILE A 476 -3.22 11.71 10.27
CA ILE A 476 -4.50 10.99 10.41
C ILE A 476 -5.19 11.54 11.64
N ARG A 477 -6.38 12.11 11.45
CA ARG A 477 -7.26 12.49 12.56
C ARG A 477 -8.11 11.30 12.96
N LEU A 478 -8.09 10.98 14.23
CA LEU A 478 -8.91 9.95 14.86
C LEU A 478 -10.17 10.60 15.41
N ILE A 479 -11.33 10.14 14.97
CA ILE A 479 -12.63 10.68 15.38
C ILE A 479 -13.44 9.54 15.99
N ASP A 480 -13.75 9.66 17.28
CA ASP A 480 -14.54 8.70 18.06
C ASP A 480 -14.06 7.26 17.91
N LEU A 481 -12.74 7.08 17.79
CA LEU A 481 -12.15 5.74 17.71
C LEU A 481 -12.29 5.05 19.04
N ASN A 482 -13.21 4.09 19.11
CA ASN A 482 -13.50 3.31 20.28
C ASN A 482 -13.30 1.82 20.03
N GLY A 483 -13.07 1.07 21.09
CA GLY A 483 -12.82 -0.36 21.04
C GLY A 483 -12.35 -0.88 22.38
N SER A 484 -11.70 -2.04 22.39
CA SER A 484 -11.13 -2.61 23.60
C SER A 484 -9.76 -3.28 23.31
N ILE A 485 -8.90 -3.25 24.33
CA ILE A 485 -7.63 -3.99 24.39
C ILE A 485 -7.69 -4.82 25.68
N ASN A 486 -7.55 -6.14 25.60
CA ASN A 486 -7.63 -7.02 26.76
C ASN A 486 -8.83 -6.66 27.66
N ASN A 487 -10.03 -6.57 27.08
CA ASN A 487 -11.29 -6.19 27.73
C ASN A 487 -11.34 -4.76 28.32
N ASN A 488 -10.29 -3.97 28.19
CA ASN A 488 -10.29 -2.55 28.59
C ASN A 488 -10.82 -1.70 27.45
N LYS A 489 -12.00 -1.11 27.63
CA LYS A 489 -12.62 -0.24 26.63
C LYS A 489 -11.97 1.14 26.62
N PHE A 490 -11.84 1.71 25.44
CA PHE A 490 -11.34 3.07 25.26
C PHE A 490 -12.14 3.85 24.21
N LEU A 491 -12.09 5.15 24.33
CA LEU A 491 -12.51 6.11 23.32
C LEU A 491 -11.32 7.07 23.11
N LEU A 492 -10.93 7.26 21.85
CA LEU A 492 -9.75 8.02 21.47
C LEU A 492 -10.11 9.03 20.39
N ASN A 493 -9.80 10.30 20.64
CA ASN A 493 -9.90 11.39 19.69
C ASN A 493 -8.54 12.10 19.60
N GLY A 494 -8.05 12.36 18.38
CA GLY A 494 -6.74 12.97 18.27
C GLY A 494 -6.15 12.95 16.88
N ASN A 495 -4.84 13.09 16.80
CA ASN A 495 -4.11 13.13 15.53
C ASN A 495 -2.88 12.23 15.59
N ILE A 496 -2.59 11.56 14.50
CA ILE A 496 -1.37 10.83 14.23
C ILE A 496 -0.59 11.62 13.17
N TYR A 497 0.63 12.01 13.47
CA TYR A 497 1.54 12.72 12.57
C TYR A 497 2.65 11.79 12.10
N HIS A 498 3.18 12.01 10.92
CA HIS A 498 4.28 11.24 10.31
C HIS A 498 3.98 9.75 10.15
N PHE A 499 2.69 9.38 9.99
CA PHE A 499 2.27 7.99 9.86
C PHE A 499 2.90 7.30 8.64
N PHE A 500 2.89 7.95 7.49
CA PHE A 500 3.46 7.39 6.27
C PHE A 500 5.00 7.37 6.29
N ASP A 501 5.62 8.36 6.91
CA ASP A 501 7.07 8.37 7.17
C ASP A 501 7.47 7.19 8.06
N TYR A 502 6.69 6.90 9.09
CA TYR A 502 6.90 5.75 9.96
C TYR A 502 6.78 4.41 9.22
N LEU A 503 5.76 4.26 8.34
CA LEU A 503 5.53 3.03 7.60
C LEU A 503 6.55 2.79 6.48
N PHE A 504 6.92 3.83 5.75
CA PHE A 504 7.67 3.69 4.50
C PHE A 504 9.14 4.10 4.61
N THR A 505 9.53 4.80 5.67
CA THR A 505 10.89 5.24 5.90
C THR A 505 11.34 4.93 7.32
N ASN A 506 12.65 4.88 7.55
CA ASN A 506 13.18 4.73 8.91
C ASN A 506 13.67 6.06 9.50
N GLN A 507 13.23 7.20 8.98
CA GLN A 507 13.81 8.50 9.29
C GLN A 507 13.13 9.24 10.45
N GLU A 508 11.79 9.14 10.56
CA GLU A 508 11.03 9.90 11.56
C GLU A 508 10.18 8.98 12.46
N ASN A 509 9.89 9.49 13.66
CA ASN A 509 8.99 8.84 14.60
C ASN A 509 7.55 9.23 14.28
N MET A 510 6.64 8.26 14.37
CA MET A 510 5.21 8.54 14.39
C MET A 510 4.86 9.25 15.72
N HIS A 511 4.14 10.36 15.64
CA HIS A 511 3.72 11.12 16.82
C HIS A 511 2.19 11.09 16.94
N ILE A 512 1.68 10.61 18.09
CA ILE A 512 0.25 10.51 18.39
C ILE A 512 -0.07 11.51 19.50
N VAL A 513 -0.99 12.42 19.22
CA VAL A 513 -1.55 13.37 20.18
C VAL A 513 -3.03 13.09 20.31
N ALA A 514 -3.50 12.66 21.46
CA ALA A 514 -4.88 12.23 21.61
C ALA A 514 -5.45 12.43 23.02
N ASP A 515 -6.77 12.63 23.05
CA ASP A 515 -7.61 12.51 24.25
C ASP A 515 -8.04 11.05 24.37
N VAL A 516 -7.75 10.42 25.50
CA VAL A 516 -8.08 9.02 25.79
C VAL A 516 -9.07 8.96 26.95
N SER A 517 -10.24 8.46 26.68
CA SER A 517 -11.27 8.23 27.70
C SER A 517 -11.52 6.73 27.88
N SER A 518 -11.61 6.29 29.13
CA SER A 518 -11.97 4.91 29.44
C SER A 518 -12.92 4.83 30.65
N PRO A 519 -13.99 4.05 30.59
CA PRO A 519 -14.85 3.79 31.74
C PRO A 519 -14.17 2.94 32.79
N TYR A 520 -13.27 2.04 32.38
CA TYR A 520 -12.62 1.06 33.24
C TYR A 520 -11.32 0.58 32.63
N VAL A 521 -10.23 0.67 33.38
CA VAL A 521 -8.92 0.12 33.02
C VAL A 521 -8.48 -0.83 34.13
N ASN A 522 -8.29 -2.10 33.77
CA ASN A 522 -7.73 -3.12 34.63
C ASN A 522 -6.39 -3.59 34.07
N VAL A 523 -5.32 -3.10 34.65
CA VAL A 523 -3.96 -3.41 34.18
C VAL A 523 -3.61 -4.87 34.40
N ASN A 524 -4.20 -5.55 35.38
CA ASN A 524 -3.93 -6.97 35.62
C ASN A 524 -4.27 -7.87 34.44
N GLN A 525 -5.24 -7.47 33.61
CA GLN A 525 -5.62 -8.18 32.38
C GLN A 525 -4.51 -8.19 31.30
N PHE A 526 -3.53 -7.30 31.41
CA PHE A 526 -2.37 -7.33 30.54
C PHE A 526 -1.29 -8.32 31.00
N PHE A 527 -1.41 -8.84 32.23
CA PHE A 527 -0.48 -9.76 32.85
C PHE A 527 -1.03 -11.18 33.07
N SER A 528 -2.32 -11.40 32.84
CA SER A 528 -2.99 -12.70 33.00
C SER A 528 -2.98 -13.50 31.70
N ASP A 529 -2.38 -14.69 31.72
CA ASP A 529 -2.51 -15.71 30.68
C ASP A 529 -3.92 -16.33 30.74
N GLU A 530 -4.94 -15.76 30.08
CA GLU A 530 -6.28 -16.34 29.96
C GLU A 530 -6.37 -17.57 29.02
N ASN A 531 -5.26 -18.14 28.55
CA ASN A 531 -5.25 -19.35 27.72
C ASN A 531 -4.75 -20.61 28.43
N GLN A 532 -5.05 -20.80 29.71
CA GLN A 532 -4.92 -22.11 30.31
C GLN A 532 -6.20 -22.96 30.17
N THR A 533 -6.50 -23.39 28.93
CA THR A 533 -7.25 -24.65 28.76
C THR A 533 -6.25 -25.81 28.74
N ASN A 534 -6.17 -26.49 29.86
CA ASN A 534 -5.70 -27.88 30.03
C ASN A 534 -4.80 -28.44 28.95
N THR A 535 -3.47 -28.25 29.10
CA THR A 535 -2.50 -29.30 28.75
C THR A 535 -1.24 -29.12 29.59
N GLN A 536 -0.98 -30.10 30.43
CA GLN A 536 0.26 -30.26 31.17
C GLN A 536 1.42 -30.32 30.16
N SER A 537 2.15 -29.24 30.00
CA SER A 537 3.49 -29.25 29.46
C SER A 537 4.29 -28.15 30.15
N ASN A 538 5.41 -28.53 30.73
CA ASN A 538 6.44 -27.69 31.32
C ASN A 538 6.92 -26.64 30.28
N LYS A 539 6.25 -25.54 30.19
CA LYS A 539 6.77 -24.33 29.53
C LYS A 539 7.20 -23.36 30.62
N LYS A 540 8.43 -22.92 30.56
CA LYS A 540 8.97 -21.79 31.31
C LYS A 540 7.96 -20.64 31.22
N GLN A 541 7.56 -20.12 32.35
CA GLN A 541 6.80 -18.86 32.47
C GLN A 541 7.53 -17.79 31.65
N GLU A 542 7.00 -17.48 30.48
CA GLU A 542 7.49 -16.35 29.72
C GLU A 542 7.04 -15.09 30.47
N SER A 543 7.99 -14.38 31.06
CA SER A 543 7.76 -13.11 31.73
C SER A 543 7.17 -12.11 30.76
N PHE A 544 6.05 -11.48 31.12
CA PHE A 544 5.50 -10.36 30.38
C PHE A 544 6.57 -9.29 30.15
N THR A 545 6.80 -8.95 28.90
CA THR A 545 7.74 -7.90 28.51
C THR A 545 6.93 -6.71 28.01
N LEU A 546 6.91 -5.63 28.77
CA LEU A 546 6.32 -4.38 28.29
C LEU A 546 7.21 -3.81 27.16
N THR A 547 6.87 -4.17 25.92
CA THR A 547 7.57 -3.67 24.74
C THR A 547 6.79 -2.52 24.14
N PHE A 548 7.27 -1.32 24.31
CA PHE A 548 6.75 -0.19 23.57
C PHE A 548 7.35 -0.19 22.15
N PRO A 549 6.52 0.07 21.13
CA PRO A 549 7.03 0.16 19.77
C PRO A 549 8.12 1.22 19.68
N LYS A 550 9.21 0.87 19.02
CA LYS A 550 10.25 1.85 18.71
C LYS A 550 9.72 2.88 17.71
N ARG A 551 10.17 4.11 17.82
CA ARG A 551 9.82 5.19 16.91
C ARG A 551 8.35 5.64 16.97
N ILE A 552 7.69 5.46 18.12
CA ILE A 552 6.37 6.04 18.39
C ILE A 552 6.51 6.97 19.60
N ASP A 553 6.14 8.22 19.40
CA ASP A 553 5.99 9.22 20.45
C ASP A 553 4.49 9.40 20.73
N LEU A 554 4.09 9.42 22.02
CA LEU A 554 2.70 9.60 22.45
C LEU A 554 2.58 10.84 23.31
N THR A 555 1.54 11.60 23.12
CA THR A 555 1.09 12.66 24.02
C THR A 555 -0.42 12.46 24.24
N LEU A 556 -0.79 12.05 25.44
CA LEU A 556 -2.15 11.65 25.77
C LEU A 556 -2.70 12.51 26.89
N ASP A 557 -3.89 13.05 26.69
CA ASP A 557 -4.76 13.58 27.73
C ASP A 557 -5.65 12.43 28.22
N LEU A 558 -5.59 12.11 29.51
CA LEU A 558 -6.21 10.91 30.10
C LEU A 558 -7.47 11.25 30.86
N HIS A 559 -8.55 10.51 30.63
CA HIS A 559 -9.82 10.57 31.35
C HIS A 559 -10.30 9.16 31.67
N ILE A 560 -9.94 8.62 32.84
CA ILE A 560 -10.25 7.25 33.24
C ILE A 560 -11.19 7.26 34.43
N ASN A 561 -12.41 6.68 34.30
CA ASN A 561 -13.38 6.70 35.38
C ASN A 561 -13.00 5.76 36.52
N LYS A 562 -12.55 4.53 36.22
CA LYS A 562 -12.06 3.57 37.20
C LYS A 562 -10.79 2.88 36.69
N PHE A 563 -9.79 2.77 37.55
CA PHE A 563 -8.51 2.13 37.28
C PHE A 563 -8.20 1.10 38.38
N VAL A 564 -7.73 -0.08 37.99
CA VAL A 564 -7.35 -1.18 38.90
C VAL A 564 -5.98 -1.71 38.47
N PHE A 565 -5.10 -1.79 39.45
CA PHE A 565 -3.80 -2.43 39.32
C PHE A 565 -3.45 -3.14 40.62
N ASP A 566 -3.41 -4.47 40.61
CA ASP A 566 -3.33 -5.33 41.81
C ASP A 566 -4.41 -4.92 42.81
N ASN A 567 -4.06 -4.63 44.05
CA ASN A 567 -4.98 -4.12 45.09
C ASN A 567 -5.24 -2.61 45.01
N PHE A 568 -4.55 -1.89 44.13
CA PHE A 568 -4.75 -0.45 43.96
C PHE A 568 -5.97 -0.17 43.11
N GLU A 569 -6.95 0.53 43.67
CA GLU A 569 -8.09 1.05 42.94
C GLU A 569 -8.14 2.58 43.01
N SER A 570 -8.41 3.20 41.85
CA SER A 570 -8.65 4.64 41.78
C SER A 570 -9.81 4.99 40.87
N GLN A 571 -10.32 6.21 41.02
CA GLN A 571 -11.41 6.75 40.25
C GLN A 571 -11.07 8.16 39.78
N GLN A 572 -11.73 8.56 38.66
CA GLN A 572 -11.59 9.92 38.10
C GLN A 572 -10.14 10.35 37.89
N ILE A 573 -9.42 9.51 37.12
CA ILE A 573 -8.05 9.85 36.72
C ILE A 573 -8.11 10.87 35.59
N GLU A 574 -7.49 12.02 35.82
CA GLU A 574 -7.31 13.09 34.83
C GLU A 574 -5.87 13.55 34.82
N GLY A 575 -5.29 13.76 33.64
CA GLY A 575 -3.94 14.28 33.50
C GLY A 575 -3.31 13.96 32.15
N LYS A 576 -2.00 14.19 32.04
CA LYS A 576 -1.26 13.99 30.79
C LYS A 576 -0.22 12.89 30.95
N ALA A 577 -0.13 12.04 29.91
CA ALA A 577 0.92 11.06 29.77
C ALA A 577 1.67 11.29 28.45
N GLU A 578 2.98 11.28 28.51
CA GLU A 578 3.85 11.42 27.35
C GLU A 578 4.83 10.25 27.29
N TRP A 579 4.87 9.58 26.15
CA TRP A 579 5.89 8.58 25.86
C TRP A 579 6.80 9.09 24.76
N LYS A 580 8.06 9.25 25.07
CA LYS A 580 9.07 9.68 24.11
C LYS A 580 10.46 9.17 24.51
N ASN A 581 11.23 8.67 23.54
CA ASN A 581 12.61 8.19 23.78
C ASN A 581 12.70 7.17 24.92
N GLU A 582 11.80 6.21 24.98
CA GLU A 582 11.71 5.18 26.03
C GLU A 582 11.49 5.77 27.45
N ILE A 583 10.92 6.95 27.55
CA ILE A 583 10.53 7.60 28.79
C ILE A 583 9.03 7.84 28.77
N LEU A 584 8.33 7.28 29.76
CA LEU A 584 6.95 7.62 30.07
C LEU A 584 6.96 8.76 31.11
N ASN A 585 6.49 9.93 30.75
CA ASN A 585 6.24 11.03 31.69
C ASN A 585 4.75 11.10 31.99
N VAL A 586 4.41 11.31 33.25
CA VAL A 586 3.04 11.58 33.69
C VAL A 586 3.04 12.94 34.36
N ASN A 587 2.25 13.86 33.85
CA ASN A 587 2.24 15.24 34.32
C ASN A 587 0.84 15.59 34.82
N ASN A 588 0.81 16.24 36.01
CA ASN A 588 -0.44 16.75 36.60
C ASN A 588 -1.57 15.75 36.69
N LEU A 589 -1.24 14.47 37.00
CA LEU A 589 -2.25 13.47 37.19
C LEU A 589 -3.01 13.72 38.49
N THR A 590 -4.32 13.76 38.41
CA THR A 590 -5.24 13.79 39.55
C THR A 590 -6.08 12.54 39.56
N LEU A 591 -6.31 11.98 40.74
CA LEU A 591 -7.16 10.80 40.91
C LEU A 591 -7.74 10.75 42.33
N ASN A 592 -8.83 10.04 42.47
CA ASN A 592 -9.43 9.73 43.75
C ASN A 592 -9.09 8.28 44.12
N ALA A 593 -8.43 8.09 45.27
CA ALA A 593 -8.14 6.78 45.80
C ALA A 593 -8.16 6.79 47.35
N PHE A 594 -8.41 5.67 47.95
CA PHE A 594 -8.42 5.52 49.41
C PHE A 594 -9.44 6.42 50.15
N GLY A 595 -10.46 6.95 49.46
CA GLY A 595 -11.38 7.94 49.98
C GLY A 595 -10.85 9.37 50.00
N GLY A 596 -9.64 9.61 49.54
CA GLY A 596 -9.00 10.92 49.41
C GLY A 596 -8.66 11.26 47.95
N LYS A 597 -7.94 12.36 47.76
CA LYS A 597 -7.52 12.86 46.46
C LYS A 597 -5.99 12.85 46.33
N ILE A 598 -5.50 12.37 45.21
CA ILE A 598 -4.06 12.27 44.88
C ILE A 598 -3.75 13.19 43.71
N TYR A 599 -2.72 13.96 43.84
CA TYR A 599 -2.08 14.75 42.78
C TYR A 599 -0.68 14.22 42.59
N THR A 600 -0.36 13.79 41.37
CA THR A 600 0.94 13.17 41.14
C THR A 600 1.53 13.54 39.79
N SER A 601 2.83 13.55 39.74
CA SER A 601 3.62 13.60 38.52
C SER A 601 4.84 12.68 38.67
N GLY A 602 5.33 12.16 37.55
CA GLY A 602 6.48 11.27 37.61
C GLY A 602 6.93 10.81 36.25
N TYR A 603 7.90 9.94 36.24
CA TYR A 603 8.35 9.30 35.02
C TYR A 603 8.79 7.85 35.25
N ALA A 604 8.70 7.06 34.19
CA ALA A 604 9.31 5.74 34.07
C ALA A 604 10.25 5.76 32.88
N GLN A 605 11.55 5.58 33.10
CA GLN A 605 12.58 5.59 32.07
C GLN A 605 13.21 4.22 31.93
N LYS A 606 13.27 3.67 30.75
CA LYS A 606 14.00 2.44 30.48
C LYS A 606 15.49 2.66 30.66
N ILE A 607 16.12 1.84 31.48
CA ILE A 607 17.56 1.90 31.77
C ILE A 607 18.29 0.87 30.93
N LYS A 608 17.87 -0.40 31.00
CA LYS A 608 18.55 -1.52 30.37
C LYS A 608 17.60 -2.71 30.29
N ASN A 609 17.53 -3.40 29.13
CA ASN A 609 16.59 -4.50 28.92
C ASN A 609 15.15 -4.08 29.32
N ASN A 610 14.50 -4.83 30.24
CA ASN A 610 13.17 -4.55 30.80
C ASN A 610 13.22 -3.75 32.12
N GLN A 611 14.37 -3.20 32.51
CA GLN A 611 14.52 -2.48 33.75
C GLN A 611 14.18 -1.00 33.57
N TYR A 612 13.41 -0.45 34.49
CA TYR A 612 12.97 0.95 34.46
C TYR A 612 13.41 1.69 35.72
N ALA A 613 13.84 2.93 35.56
CA ALA A 613 13.95 3.89 36.67
C ALA A 613 12.60 4.59 36.83
N LEU A 614 12.08 4.54 38.05
CA LEU A 614 10.82 5.15 38.43
C LEU A 614 11.07 6.38 39.32
N TYR A 615 10.33 7.43 39.03
CA TYR A 615 10.24 8.62 39.83
C TYR A 615 8.80 9.04 39.99
N CYS A 616 8.39 9.38 41.22
CA CYS A 616 7.03 9.84 41.51
C CYS A 616 7.09 10.97 42.55
N ASN A 617 6.40 12.06 42.28
CA ASN A 617 6.11 13.11 43.23
C ASN A 617 4.58 13.13 43.43
N ALA A 618 4.15 12.73 44.61
CA ALA A 618 2.71 12.60 44.90
C ALA A 618 2.34 13.44 46.13
N LYS A 619 1.20 14.11 46.03
CA LYS A 619 0.49 14.75 47.12
C LYS A 619 -0.85 14.06 47.33
N ILE A 620 -0.99 13.44 48.46
CA ILE A 620 -2.19 12.73 48.89
C ILE A 620 -2.92 13.57 49.92
N LYS A 621 -4.19 13.77 49.78
CA LYS A 621 -5.05 14.48 50.73
C LYS A 621 -6.17 13.57 51.23
N ASP A 622 -6.37 13.55 52.56
CA ASP A 622 -7.51 12.96 53.25
C ASP A 622 -7.72 11.46 52.95
N ALA A 623 -6.64 10.71 52.74
CA ALA A 623 -6.69 9.29 52.43
C ALA A 623 -6.93 8.44 53.66
N ASN A 624 -7.76 7.44 53.56
CA ASN A 624 -7.92 6.40 54.59
C ASN A 624 -6.65 5.55 54.66
N VAL A 625 -5.96 5.58 55.79
CA VAL A 625 -4.68 4.90 56.00
C VAL A 625 -4.78 3.40 55.81
N GLN A 626 -5.85 2.75 56.31
CA GLN A 626 -6.03 1.33 56.19
C GLN A 626 -6.10 0.90 54.71
N LYS A 627 -6.92 1.60 53.91
CA LYS A 627 -7.05 1.30 52.49
C LYS A 627 -5.73 1.54 51.73
N LEU A 628 -4.95 2.53 52.19
CA LEU A 628 -3.64 2.84 51.58
C LEU A 628 -2.65 1.68 51.88
N PHE A 629 -2.59 1.19 53.08
CA PHE A 629 -1.73 0.04 53.47
C PHE A 629 -2.15 -1.24 52.69
N TYR A 630 -3.44 -1.56 52.66
CA TYR A 630 -3.95 -2.69 51.90
C TYR A 630 -3.56 -2.64 50.42
N ALA A 631 -3.74 -1.48 49.77
CA ALA A 631 -3.49 -1.33 48.34
C ALA A 631 -2.01 -1.50 47.96
N PHE A 632 -1.10 -1.18 48.88
CA PHE A 632 0.33 -1.35 48.68
C PHE A 632 0.93 -2.57 49.39
N ASN A 633 0.11 -3.63 49.64
CA ASN A 633 0.53 -4.88 50.29
C ASN A 633 1.33 -4.61 51.57
N ASN A 634 0.80 -3.70 52.38
CA ASN A 634 1.41 -3.29 53.65
C ASN A 634 2.88 -2.80 53.49
N PHE A 635 3.24 -2.27 52.29
CA PHE A 635 4.58 -1.86 51.91
C PHE A 635 5.65 -2.97 52.08
N GLY A 636 5.26 -4.24 51.95
CA GLY A 636 6.12 -5.39 52.08
C GLY A 636 6.54 -5.69 53.50
N GLN A 637 5.85 -5.12 54.53
CA GLN A 637 6.14 -5.41 55.92
C GLN A 637 5.63 -6.84 56.26
N SER A 638 6.35 -7.51 57.21
CA SER A 638 5.92 -8.76 57.82
C SER A 638 4.65 -8.54 58.65
N GLU A 639 4.01 -9.62 59.05
CA GLU A 639 2.86 -9.59 59.99
C GLU A 639 3.14 -8.85 61.29
N SER A 640 4.37 -8.79 61.71
CA SER A 640 4.81 -8.06 62.92
C SER A 640 4.94 -6.55 62.69
N GLY A 641 4.96 -6.12 61.45
CA GLY A 641 4.98 -4.70 61.10
C GLY A 641 3.58 -4.08 61.23
N ILE A 642 3.50 -2.77 60.96
CA ILE A 642 2.21 -2.09 60.88
C ILE A 642 1.53 -2.48 59.57
N THR A 643 0.43 -3.20 59.69
CA THR A 643 -0.38 -3.63 58.53
C THR A 643 -1.69 -2.86 58.47
N ASP A 644 -2.46 -3.07 57.41
CA ASP A 644 -3.80 -2.51 57.26
C ASP A 644 -4.79 -3.00 58.32
N GLU A 645 -4.51 -4.11 59.03
CA GLU A 645 -5.28 -4.57 60.15
C GLU A 645 -5.04 -3.72 61.41
N HIS A 646 -3.82 -3.25 61.60
CA HIS A 646 -3.40 -2.54 62.78
C HIS A 646 -3.71 -1.04 62.74
N ILE A 647 -3.74 -0.39 61.58
CA ILE A 647 -3.75 1.09 61.48
C ILE A 647 -5.10 1.64 60.97
N ARG A 648 -5.58 2.72 61.58
CA ARG A 648 -6.74 3.53 61.19
C ARG A 648 -6.37 5.00 61.22
N GLY A 649 -7.13 5.81 60.48
CA GLY A 649 -6.99 7.26 60.43
C GLY A 649 -7.09 7.83 59.07
N ILE A 650 -6.99 9.15 58.96
CA ILE A 650 -6.98 9.90 57.73
C ILE A 650 -5.60 10.48 57.50
N ALA A 651 -4.96 10.13 56.40
CA ALA A 651 -3.61 10.58 56.11
C ALA A 651 -3.59 11.64 55.00
N SER A 652 -2.77 12.68 55.22
CA SER A 652 -2.34 13.58 54.16
C SER A 652 -0.80 13.53 54.09
N THR A 653 -0.25 13.40 52.89
CA THR A 653 1.19 13.20 52.70
C THR A 653 1.69 13.81 51.39
N ASN A 654 2.92 14.32 51.41
CA ASN A 654 3.71 14.64 50.24
C ASN A 654 4.86 13.63 50.15
N ILE A 655 4.96 12.94 49.04
CA ILE A 655 5.86 11.81 48.81
C ILE A 655 6.75 12.11 47.61
N LEU A 656 8.05 11.97 47.78
CA LEU A 656 9.01 11.84 46.70
C LEU A 656 9.53 10.42 46.74
N PHE A 657 9.29 9.69 45.63
CA PHE A 657 9.64 8.28 45.47
C PHE A 657 10.56 8.09 44.29
N LYS A 658 11.59 7.28 44.45
CA LYS A 658 12.47 6.82 43.40
C LYS A 658 12.80 5.36 43.62
N ALA A 659 12.81 4.59 42.52
CA ALA A 659 13.16 3.17 42.55
C ALA A 659 13.59 2.68 41.18
N THR A 660 14.14 1.48 41.10
CA THR A 660 14.34 0.75 39.83
C THR A 660 13.61 -0.57 39.87
N THR A 661 13.20 -1.06 38.70
CA THR A 661 12.58 -2.37 38.55
C THR A 661 13.60 -3.42 38.15
N ASN A 662 13.26 -4.69 38.37
CA ASN A 662 13.93 -5.83 37.72
C ASN A 662 13.30 -6.13 36.34
N ASP A 663 13.77 -7.16 35.65
CA ASP A 663 13.29 -7.56 34.33
C ASP A 663 11.81 -8.00 34.32
N ASN A 664 11.24 -8.35 35.47
CA ASN A 664 9.83 -8.70 35.66
C ASN A 664 8.97 -7.50 36.10
N LEU A 665 9.49 -6.27 36.02
CA LEU A 665 8.84 -5.04 36.46
C LEU A 665 8.61 -4.93 37.97
N ASN A 666 9.13 -5.83 38.78
CA ASN A 666 9.05 -5.73 40.24
C ASN A 666 10.06 -4.69 40.75
N ILE A 667 9.63 -3.89 41.73
CA ILE A 667 10.49 -2.89 42.36
C ILE A 667 11.63 -3.61 43.11
N ARG A 668 12.86 -3.18 42.88
CA ARG A 668 14.04 -3.65 43.59
C ARG A 668 14.13 -2.92 44.93
N ALA A 669 13.91 -3.62 46.03
CA ALA A 669 13.86 -3.05 47.37
C ALA A 669 15.11 -2.24 47.74
N GLU A 670 16.29 -2.68 47.31
CA GLU A 670 17.56 -2.00 47.55
C GLU A 670 17.69 -0.66 46.82
N SER A 671 16.84 -0.43 45.81
CA SER A 671 16.85 0.81 45.03
C SER A 671 15.81 1.83 45.49
N VAL A 672 15.02 1.50 46.48
CA VAL A 672 13.93 2.36 46.96
C VAL A 672 14.48 3.50 47.77
N ASP A 673 14.27 4.73 47.29
CA ASP A 673 14.54 5.98 48.00
C ASP A 673 13.22 6.77 48.13
N VAL A 674 12.83 7.08 49.38
CA VAL A 674 11.59 7.83 49.66
C VAL A 674 11.83 8.96 50.67
N ILE A 675 11.18 10.08 50.40
CA ILE A 675 10.95 11.12 51.39
C ILE A 675 9.44 11.32 51.48
N ALA A 676 8.88 11.10 52.65
CA ALA A 676 7.46 11.32 52.89
C ALA A 676 7.24 12.26 54.09
N TYR A 677 6.47 13.32 53.88
CA TYR A 677 5.94 14.17 54.96
C TYR A 677 4.52 13.74 55.21
N ILE A 678 4.28 13.11 56.32
CA ILE A 678 3.04 12.45 56.68
C ILE A 678 2.33 13.20 57.79
N SER A 679 1.04 13.45 57.63
CA SER A 679 0.13 13.88 58.69
C SER A 679 -1.01 12.88 58.80
N VAL A 680 -1.21 12.24 59.92
CA VAL A 680 -2.34 11.34 60.18
C VAL A 680 -3.21 11.94 61.27
N GLU A 681 -4.48 12.14 60.95
CA GLU A 681 -5.52 12.64 61.82
C GLU A 681 -6.46 11.57 62.28
N ASN A 682 -6.98 11.66 63.48
CA ASN A 682 -7.90 10.68 64.10
C ASN A 682 -7.35 9.26 63.99
N GLY A 683 -6.08 9.10 64.26
CA GLY A 683 -5.38 7.82 64.10
C GLY A 683 -5.66 6.84 65.25
N GLN A 684 -5.62 5.57 64.90
CA GLN A 684 -5.69 4.44 65.82
C GLN A 684 -4.68 3.39 65.41
N LEU A 685 -3.99 2.85 66.44
CA LEU A 685 -3.15 1.67 66.26
C LEU A 685 -3.73 0.58 67.16
N ILE A 686 -4.19 -0.54 66.56
CA ILE A 686 -4.98 -1.58 67.17
C ILE A 686 -4.16 -2.87 67.20
N HIS A 687 -4.06 -3.53 68.36
CA HIS A 687 -3.39 -4.82 68.53
C HIS A 687 -1.98 -4.92 67.94
N PHE A 688 -1.21 -3.87 68.01
CA PHE A 688 0.16 -3.88 67.48
C PHE A 688 1.10 -4.45 68.58
N GLN A 689 1.48 -5.74 68.41
CA GLN A 689 2.26 -6.51 69.38
C GLN A 689 3.56 -5.83 69.89
N PRO A 690 4.35 -5.20 69.03
CA PRO A 690 5.56 -4.53 69.52
C PRO A 690 5.28 -3.49 70.61
N LEU A 691 4.17 -2.75 70.51
CA LEU A 691 3.75 -1.79 71.55
C LEU A 691 3.14 -2.45 72.76
N GLU A 692 2.41 -3.58 72.60
CA GLU A 692 1.92 -4.33 73.75
C GLU A 692 3.05 -4.85 74.63
N SER A 693 4.26 -5.04 74.11
CA SER A 693 5.46 -5.41 74.87
C SER A 693 5.90 -4.33 75.85
N LEU A 694 5.39 -3.08 75.71
CA LEU A 694 5.58 -2.00 76.71
C LEU A 694 4.65 -2.14 77.95
N SER A 695 3.87 -3.23 78.05
CA SER A 695 2.96 -3.48 79.15
C SER A 695 3.60 -3.54 80.52
N LYS A 696 4.96 -3.66 80.59
CA LYS A 696 5.74 -3.45 81.82
C LYS A 696 5.65 -2.04 82.37
N PHE A 697 5.29 -1.08 81.49
CA PHE A 697 5.32 0.36 81.81
C PHE A 697 3.95 1.03 81.77
N VAL A 698 2.98 0.45 81.01
CA VAL A 698 1.63 0.98 80.76
C VAL A 698 0.62 -0.14 80.82
N GLU A 699 -0.64 0.11 81.17
CA GLU A 699 -1.70 -0.91 81.17
C GLU A 699 -1.86 -1.50 79.74
N LEU A 700 -1.92 -2.82 79.67
CA LEU A 700 -1.99 -3.53 78.44
C LEU A 700 -3.25 -3.16 77.64
N GLU A 701 -4.37 -2.88 78.31
CA GLU A 701 -5.63 -2.50 77.64
C GLU A 701 -5.49 -1.17 76.87
N ASP A 702 -4.79 -0.19 77.44
CA ASP A 702 -4.48 1.10 76.76
C ASP A 702 -3.52 0.95 75.60
N LEU A 703 -2.61 -0.04 75.63
CA LEU A 703 -1.68 -0.37 74.54
C LEU A 703 -2.31 -1.11 73.38
N ARG A 704 -3.41 -1.82 73.62
CA ARG A 704 -4.17 -2.55 72.58
C ARG A 704 -4.94 -1.63 71.60
N ASN A 705 -5.25 -0.40 72.04
CA ASN A 705 -5.99 0.57 71.24
C ASN A 705 -5.47 1.98 71.50
N ILE A 706 -4.35 2.28 70.83
CA ILE A 706 -3.72 3.59 70.91
C ILE A 706 -4.43 4.53 69.95
N ARG A 707 -4.95 5.65 70.48
CA ARG A 707 -5.65 6.68 69.74
C ARG A 707 -4.90 8.01 69.82
N PHE A 708 -4.68 8.64 68.69
CA PHE A 708 -4.06 9.95 68.61
C PHE A 708 -4.85 10.91 67.72
N ALA A 709 -4.95 12.19 68.12
CA ALA A 709 -5.70 13.18 67.36
C ALA A 709 -4.96 13.52 66.07
N LYS A 710 -3.64 13.74 66.15
CA LYS A 710 -2.77 14.05 65.05
C LYS A 710 -1.36 13.50 65.26
N LEU A 711 -0.78 12.99 64.19
CA LEU A 711 0.61 12.54 64.14
C LEU A 711 1.25 13.13 62.87
N GLU A 712 2.32 13.87 63.02
CA GLU A 712 3.05 14.47 61.89
C GLU A 712 4.51 14.03 61.98
N ASN A 713 5.03 13.57 60.82
CA ASN A 713 6.45 13.28 60.74
C ASN A 713 6.97 13.30 59.31
N ARG A 714 8.27 13.27 59.20
CA ARG A 714 8.97 13.04 57.96
C ARG A 714 9.66 11.67 58.03
N ILE A 715 9.26 10.78 57.09
CA ILE A 715 9.86 9.45 56.97
C ILE A 715 10.85 9.48 55.80
N LEU A 716 12.02 8.90 56.03
CA LEU A 716 13.03 8.69 55.00
C LEU A 716 13.26 7.21 54.83
N ILE A 717 13.29 6.76 53.56
CA ILE A 717 13.65 5.40 53.20
C ILE A 717 14.86 5.47 52.29
N LYS A 718 15.90 4.76 52.61
CA LYS A 718 17.10 4.63 51.81
C LYS A 718 17.86 3.35 52.17
N ASN A 719 18.44 2.68 51.18
CA ASN A 719 19.21 1.44 51.40
C ASN A 719 18.46 0.42 52.27
N GLN A 720 17.20 0.16 51.96
CA GLN A 720 16.31 -0.75 52.68
C GLN A 720 16.10 -0.39 54.18
N THR A 721 16.38 0.86 54.53
CA THR A 721 16.27 1.36 55.94
C THR A 721 15.26 2.51 55.99
N ILE A 722 14.26 2.37 56.81
CA ILE A 722 13.28 3.39 57.18
C ILE A 722 13.87 4.18 58.34
N THR A 723 14.04 5.50 58.16
CA THR A 723 14.47 6.40 59.24
C THR A 723 13.29 7.27 59.66
N ILE A 724 12.99 7.25 60.94
CA ILE A 724 11.94 8.02 61.59
C ILE A 724 12.64 9.09 62.45
N PRO A 725 12.64 10.39 62.05
CA PRO A 725 13.08 11.46 62.93
C PRO A 725 12.22 11.55 64.22
N GLU A 726 12.71 12.32 65.19
CA GLU A 726 11.98 12.52 66.44
C GLU A 726 10.53 12.95 66.15
N MET A 727 9.60 12.15 66.60
CA MET A 727 8.16 12.26 66.36
C MET A 727 7.41 12.22 67.67
N ASP A 728 6.70 13.30 67.97
CA ASP A 728 5.87 13.37 69.17
C ASP A 728 4.53 12.71 68.92
N ILE A 729 4.20 11.73 69.75
CA ILE A 729 2.95 10.97 69.67
C ILE A 729 2.14 11.23 70.95
N ASN A 730 1.17 12.13 70.86
CA ASN A 730 0.23 12.43 71.94
C ASN A 730 -0.98 11.49 71.76
N ASN A 731 -1.13 10.54 72.63
CA ASN A 731 -2.16 9.50 72.56
C ASN A 731 -2.86 9.27 73.90
N ASN A 732 -3.91 8.43 73.87
CA ASN A 732 -4.73 8.11 75.04
C ASN A 732 -3.98 7.29 76.12
N ALA A 733 -2.95 6.53 75.76
CA ALA A 733 -2.21 5.66 76.66
C ALA A 733 -1.07 6.43 77.35
N LEU A 734 -0.24 7.12 76.59
CA LEU A 734 0.85 7.94 77.12
C LEU A 734 1.45 8.86 76.03
N ASN A 735 1.94 9.98 76.41
CA ASN A 735 2.67 10.87 75.47
C ASN A 735 4.13 10.43 75.35
N LEU A 736 4.54 10.16 74.13
CA LEU A 736 5.89 9.70 73.85
C LEU A 736 6.47 10.40 72.59
N SER A 737 7.78 10.51 72.58
CA SER A 737 8.53 10.85 71.37
C SER A 737 9.26 9.59 70.88
N LEU A 738 9.14 9.28 69.61
CA LEU A 738 9.81 8.15 68.95
C LEU A 738 10.78 8.67 67.90
N SER A 739 11.97 8.09 67.85
CA SER A 739 12.88 8.25 66.75
C SER A 739 13.71 7.00 66.51
N GLY A 740 14.25 6.80 65.30
CA GLY A 740 15.13 5.66 65.04
C GLY A 740 15.05 5.11 63.65
N THR A 741 15.47 3.88 63.48
CA THR A 741 15.53 3.20 62.16
C THR A 741 14.91 1.83 62.22
N GLN A 742 14.40 1.38 61.08
CA GLN A 742 13.91 0.01 60.87
C GLN A 742 14.37 -0.43 59.47
N THR A 743 14.97 -1.58 59.38
CA THR A 743 15.30 -2.21 58.10
C THR A 743 14.10 -3.00 57.52
N PHE A 744 14.12 -3.28 56.23
CA PHE A 744 13.05 -4.02 55.55
C PHE A 744 12.96 -5.48 56.04
N ASP A 745 14.05 -6.04 56.56
CA ASP A 745 14.10 -7.37 57.21
C ASP A 745 13.70 -7.35 58.70
N GLY A 746 13.15 -6.22 59.21
CA GLY A 746 12.53 -6.13 60.52
C GLY A 746 13.49 -5.77 61.67
N GLN A 747 14.77 -5.47 61.40
CA GLN A 747 15.65 -5.01 62.47
C GLN A 747 15.35 -3.57 62.86
N ILE A 748 15.18 -3.30 64.14
CA ILE A 748 14.87 -1.98 64.71
C ILE A 748 15.96 -1.43 65.62
N ASP A 749 16.11 -0.11 65.56
CA ASP A 749 16.85 0.68 66.57
C ASP A 749 16.04 1.93 66.85
N TYR A 750 15.10 1.81 67.80
CA TYR A 750 14.21 2.92 68.19
C TYR A 750 14.60 3.52 69.54
N LYS A 751 14.46 4.81 69.63
CA LYS A 751 14.58 5.60 70.85
C LYS A 751 13.23 6.18 71.20
N ILE A 752 12.75 5.82 72.36
CA ILE A 752 11.45 6.17 72.92
C ILE A 752 11.71 7.08 74.12
N LYS A 753 11.14 8.28 74.09
CA LYS A 753 11.19 9.27 75.20
C LYS A 753 9.78 9.47 75.73
N MET A 754 9.57 9.24 77.01
CA MET A 754 8.26 9.33 77.67
C MET A 754 8.33 10.30 78.87
N LYS A 755 7.22 11.06 79.14
CA LYS A 755 7.12 11.92 80.34
C LYS A 755 6.90 11.06 81.55
N LEU A 756 7.71 11.25 82.58
CA LEU A 756 7.63 10.55 83.83
C LEU A 756 6.27 10.78 84.53
N ASN A 757 5.74 11.96 84.46
CA ASN A 757 4.47 12.32 85.07
C ASN A 757 3.29 11.54 84.47
N ASP A 758 3.29 11.28 83.19
CA ASP A 758 2.25 10.48 82.54
C ASP A 758 2.34 9.02 82.94
N LEU A 759 3.52 8.47 83.07
CA LEU A 759 3.75 7.11 83.58
C LEU A 759 3.36 6.99 85.05
N LEU A 760 3.65 7.94 85.90
CA LEU A 760 3.26 7.93 87.31
C LEU A 760 1.75 8.07 87.49
N ALA A 761 1.11 8.94 86.71
CA ALA A 761 -0.32 9.08 86.72
C ALA A 761 -1.06 7.79 86.30
N ASN A 762 -0.59 7.07 85.34
CA ASN A 762 -1.16 5.77 84.91
C ASN A 762 -0.89 4.65 85.93
N LYS A 763 0.28 4.65 86.62
CA LYS A 763 0.65 3.70 87.60
C LYS A 763 -0.09 3.91 88.94
N PHE A 764 -0.48 5.11 89.29
CA PHE A 764 -1.35 5.37 90.49
C PHE A 764 -2.81 4.87 90.25
N ARG A 765 -3.24 4.67 89.04
CA ARG A 765 -4.53 4.08 88.70
C ARG A 765 -4.54 2.52 88.79
N SER A 766 -3.37 1.85 88.56
CA SER A 766 -3.23 0.40 88.71
C SER A 766 -2.34 0.05 89.85
N ASN A 767 -2.92 -0.42 90.95
CA ASN A 767 -2.41 -1.19 92.02
C ASN A 767 -0.91 -1.07 92.49
N ARG A 768 -0.75 -0.62 93.73
CA ARG A 768 0.46 -0.63 94.52
C ARG A 768 1.12 -2.02 94.49
N LYS A 769 2.19 -2.23 93.61
CA LYS A 769 3.26 -3.19 93.99
C LYS A 769 4.39 -3.07 92.91
N ASN A 770 5.57 -2.75 93.45
CA ASN A 770 6.93 -2.67 92.92
C ASN A 770 7.47 -1.26 92.62
N LYS A 771 8.27 -0.80 93.56
CA LYS A 771 8.83 0.55 93.63
C LYS A 771 10.20 0.70 92.99
N ASP A 772 10.87 -0.32 92.49
CA ASP A 772 12.32 -0.28 92.33
C ASP A 772 12.90 -0.40 90.89
N ASP A 773 12.10 -0.21 89.86
CA ASP A 773 12.65 -0.38 88.49
C ASP A 773 12.38 0.83 87.55
N PHE A 774 12.59 2.05 87.99
CA PHE A 774 12.60 3.22 87.15
C PHE A 774 14.07 3.68 86.88
N GLY A 775 14.42 3.74 85.61
CA GLY A 775 15.75 4.27 85.21
C GLY A 775 16.00 5.74 85.60
N GLU A 776 17.20 6.21 85.37
CA GLU A 776 17.64 7.52 85.68
C GLU A 776 16.80 8.63 85.01
N VAL A 777 16.32 9.56 85.79
CA VAL A 777 15.53 10.72 85.33
C VAL A 777 16.48 11.78 84.84
N VAL A 778 16.40 12.16 83.56
CA VAL A 778 17.18 13.29 82.99
C VAL A 778 16.28 14.52 82.99
N ASP A 779 16.72 15.58 83.66
CA ASP A 779 16.07 16.90 83.63
C ASP A 779 16.57 17.68 82.41
N ASP A 780 15.65 18.02 81.50
CA ASP A 780 15.95 18.77 80.28
C ASP A 780 15.93 20.29 80.48
N GLY A 781 15.86 20.75 81.78
CA GLY A 781 15.80 22.13 82.13
C GLY A 781 14.46 22.84 81.94
N THR A 782 13.41 22.10 81.44
CA THR A 782 12.05 22.63 81.18
C THR A 782 11.08 22.35 82.31
N GLY A 783 11.56 21.69 83.39
CA GLY A 783 10.72 21.24 84.52
C GLY A 783 9.95 19.93 84.24
N ASN A 784 10.15 19.22 83.09
CA ASN A 784 9.60 17.95 82.77
C ASN A 784 10.68 16.88 82.89
N ASN A 785 10.40 15.81 83.61
CA ASN A 785 11.31 14.68 83.75
C ASN A 785 10.90 13.63 82.65
N TYR A 786 11.88 13.17 81.83
CA TYR A 786 11.70 12.16 80.79
C TYR A 786 12.46 10.88 81.07
N ILE A 787 11.82 9.77 80.65
CA ILE A 787 12.44 8.47 80.64
C ILE A 787 12.80 8.13 79.18
N HIS A 788 14.02 7.66 78.97
CA HIS A 788 14.53 7.21 77.69
C HIS A 788 14.64 5.71 77.63
N ILE A 789 14.00 5.09 76.64
CA ILE A 789 14.02 3.66 76.40
C ILE A 789 14.57 3.41 75.00
N SER A 790 15.54 2.51 74.85
CA SER A 790 15.92 1.97 73.56
C SER A 790 15.20 0.65 73.29
N ALA A 791 14.67 0.49 72.06
CA ALA A 791 14.08 -0.74 71.55
C ALA A 791 14.93 -1.20 70.37
N ASN A 792 15.68 -2.31 70.56
CA ASN A 792 16.60 -2.80 69.58
C ASN A 792 16.33 -4.29 69.28
N GLY A 793 16.75 -4.77 68.09
CA GLY A 793 16.66 -6.16 67.68
C GLY A 793 15.54 -6.38 66.66
N ASP A 794 14.94 -7.57 66.66
CA ASP A 794 13.89 -7.93 65.75
C ASP A 794 12.56 -7.29 66.18
N LEU A 795 11.80 -6.80 65.20
CA LEU A 795 10.49 -6.18 65.43
C LEU A 795 9.49 -7.16 66.06
N ASP A 796 9.64 -8.46 65.81
CA ASP A 796 8.83 -9.53 66.39
C ASP A 796 9.12 -9.77 67.88
N ASN A 797 10.36 -9.47 68.29
CA ASN A 797 10.78 -9.64 69.70
C ASN A 797 11.72 -8.51 70.13
N PRO A 798 11.23 -7.28 70.28
CA PRO A 798 12.05 -6.12 70.61
C PRO A 798 12.63 -6.20 72.01
N HIS A 799 13.91 -5.88 72.11
CA HIS A 799 14.60 -5.78 73.37
C HIS A 799 14.58 -4.35 73.93
N PHE A 800 13.79 -4.12 74.96
CA PHE A 800 13.70 -2.81 75.62
C PHE A 800 14.76 -2.68 76.71
N LYS A 801 15.55 -1.57 76.62
CA LYS A 801 16.56 -1.22 77.64
C LYS A 801 16.42 0.27 78.03
N TRP A 802 16.68 0.59 79.30
CA TRP A 802 16.81 2.00 79.79
C TRP A 802 18.07 2.60 79.17
N ASP A 803 17.94 3.67 78.34
CA ASP A 803 19.09 4.34 77.74
C ASP A 803 19.61 5.44 78.64
N ARG A 804 20.77 5.20 79.25
CA ARG A 804 21.45 6.11 80.20
C ARG A 804 22.36 7.11 79.49
N LYS A 805 22.66 7.00 78.20
CA LYS A 805 23.53 7.88 77.44
C LYS A 805 22.84 8.38 76.18
N GLN A 806 22.23 9.49 76.27
CA GLN A 806 21.69 10.19 75.13
C GLN A 806 22.79 10.90 74.35
N SER A 807 23.18 10.47 73.20
CA SER A 807 23.91 11.28 72.22
C SER A 807 22.94 11.93 71.23
N LYS A 808 22.60 13.21 71.52
CA LYS A 808 21.71 14.05 70.71
C LYS A 808 22.22 14.31 69.26
N SER A 809 23.43 13.88 68.89
CA SER A 809 24.13 14.44 67.73
C SER A 809 23.90 13.63 66.43
N ASN A 810 23.83 12.31 66.47
CA ASN A 810 23.99 11.47 65.29
C ASN A 810 22.78 11.43 64.34
N VAL A 811 21.56 11.43 64.88
CA VAL A 811 20.35 11.28 64.01
C VAL A 811 20.09 12.61 63.22
N LYS A 812 20.32 13.75 63.84
CA LYS A 812 20.11 15.06 63.20
C LYS A 812 21.11 15.34 62.09
N GLU A 813 22.35 14.88 62.26
CA GLU A 813 23.39 15.01 61.22
C GLU A 813 23.16 14.05 60.04
N GLN A 814 22.82 12.78 60.28
CA GLN A 814 22.47 11.81 59.22
C GLN A 814 21.27 12.27 58.38
N ILE A 815 20.25 12.84 59.01
CA ILE A 815 19.09 13.39 58.31
C ILE A 815 19.45 14.61 57.44
N LYS A 816 20.37 15.46 57.91
CA LYS A 816 20.80 16.66 57.19
C LYS A 816 21.63 16.30 55.96
N ASP A 817 22.49 15.29 56.04
CA ASP A 817 23.32 14.85 54.93
C ASP A 817 22.48 14.09 53.88
N GLN A 818 21.57 13.19 54.33
CA GLN A 818 20.62 12.54 53.42
C GLN A 818 19.70 13.54 52.71
N LYS A 819 19.22 14.58 53.36
CA LYS A 819 18.43 15.67 52.75
C LYS A 819 19.21 16.42 51.67
N LYS A 820 20.51 16.64 51.87
CA LYS A 820 21.38 17.34 50.93
C LYS A 820 21.61 16.47 49.68
N GLU A 821 21.85 15.20 49.87
CA GLU A 821 22.05 14.23 48.75
C GLU A 821 20.77 14.03 47.94
N PHE A 822 19.61 13.82 48.55
CA PHE A 822 18.33 13.75 47.89
C PHE A 822 17.98 15.01 47.09
N ASN A 823 18.15 16.19 47.65
CA ASN A 823 17.88 17.43 46.92
C ASN A 823 18.81 17.62 45.71
N THR A 824 20.02 17.04 45.74
CA THR A 824 20.94 17.07 44.59
C THR A 824 20.49 16.18 43.47
N ILE A 825 19.98 14.96 43.80
CA ILE A 825 19.46 13.98 42.84
C ILE A 825 18.21 14.52 42.16
N PHE A 826 17.26 15.07 42.92
CA PHE A 826 16.01 15.58 42.35
C PHE A 826 16.12 16.91 41.59
N LYS A 827 17.15 17.73 41.86
CA LYS A 827 17.43 18.94 41.08
C LYS A 827 17.98 18.65 39.68
N GLN A 828 18.74 17.59 39.52
CA GLN A 828 19.22 17.18 38.18
C GLN A 828 18.08 16.77 37.24
N ASP A 829 17.06 16.10 37.75
CA ASP A 829 15.92 15.64 36.95
C ASP A 829 14.99 16.80 36.51
N THR A 830 14.95 17.91 37.28
CA THR A 830 14.17 19.12 36.93
C THR A 830 14.77 19.89 35.76
N ILE A 831 16.07 19.74 35.49
CA ILE A 831 16.77 20.40 34.36
C ILE A 831 16.45 19.69 33.02
N ILE A 832 16.21 18.39 33.06
CA ILE A 832 15.83 17.60 31.84
C ILE A 832 14.44 17.99 31.34
N ASN A 833 13.50 18.27 32.23
CA ASN A 833 12.15 18.69 31.87
C ASN A 833 12.09 20.11 31.26
N LYS A 834 12.95 21.05 31.67
CA LYS A 834 12.95 22.43 31.13
C LYS A 834 13.48 22.58 29.69
N ARG A 835 14.21 21.61 29.17
CA ARG A 835 14.70 21.62 27.78
C ARG A 835 13.65 21.18 26.76
N LYS A 836 12.56 20.50 27.17
CA LYS A 836 11.55 19.90 26.28
C LYS A 836 10.35 20.80 25.96
N ASP A 837 10.09 21.85 26.73
CA ASP A 837 8.97 22.77 26.49
C ASP A 837 9.13 23.63 25.22
N LYS A 838 10.34 23.66 24.63
CA LYS A 838 10.63 24.46 23.44
C LYS A 838 10.22 23.74 22.14
N ASP A 839 10.24 22.41 22.11
CA ASP A 839 9.96 21.62 20.91
C ASP A 839 8.45 21.40 20.67
N LEU A 840 7.63 21.52 21.72
CA LEU A 840 6.17 21.29 21.63
C LEU A 840 5.39 22.47 21.02
N ASN A 841 5.95 23.68 21.06
CA ASN A 841 5.28 24.87 20.49
C ASN A 841 5.39 24.93 18.96
N ASP A 842 6.39 24.32 18.35
CA ASP A 842 6.58 24.33 16.88
C ASP A 842 5.56 23.46 16.14
N TYR A 843 4.96 22.44 16.78
CA TYR A 843 3.95 21.58 16.15
C TYR A 843 2.54 22.18 16.16
N LYS A 844 2.23 23.08 17.08
CA LYS A 844 0.91 23.75 17.13
C LYS A 844 0.73 24.82 16.07
N THR A 845 1.80 25.37 15.52
CA THR A 845 1.76 26.44 14.50
C THR A 845 1.60 25.93 13.08
N GLN A 846 1.85 24.64 12.80
CA GLN A 846 1.69 24.07 11.45
C GLN A 846 0.28 23.52 11.14
N SER A 847 -0.59 23.40 12.13
CA SER A 847 -1.95 22.83 11.94
C SER A 847 -3.06 23.84 11.71
N SER A 848 -2.77 25.15 11.71
CA SER A 848 -3.81 26.21 11.62
C SER A 848 -3.90 26.93 10.28
N GLU A 849 -3.11 26.56 9.27
CA GLU A 849 -3.18 27.19 7.93
C GLU A 849 -3.25 26.13 6.83
N ILE A 850 -4.41 25.48 6.69
CA ILE A 850 -4.80 24.83 5.42
C ILE A 850 -6.27 25.12 5.20
N GLU A 851 -6.55 26.23 4.51
CA GLU A 851 -7.82 26.43 3.83
C GLU A 851 -7.95 25.41 2.70
N MET A 852 -9.07 24.67 2.69
CA MET A 852 -9.42 23.76 1.62
C MET A 852 -9.89 24.57 0.40
N ASP A 853 -9.13 24.51 -0.68
CA ASP A 853 -9.62 24.89 -2.00
C ASP A 853 -10.60 23.81 -2.51
N ASP A 854 -11.84 24.20 -2.69
CA ASP A 854 -12.99 23.37 -3.14
C ASP A 854 -12.99 23.08 -4.67
N ASP A 855 -11.86 23.12 -5.35
CA ASP A 855 -11.79 22.88 -6.80
C ASP A 855 -11.04 21.59 -7.14
N TRP A 856 -11.78 20.44 -7.00
CA TRP A 856 -11.42 19.17 -7.71
C TRP A 856 -12.67 18.33 -8.01
#